data_bd57147562adbf44d648c146b14af1ce
#
_entry.id   bd57147562adbf44d648c146b14af1ce
#
_cell.length_a   1.000
_cell.length_b   1.000
_cell.length_c   1.000
_cell.angle_alpha   90.00
_cell.angle_beta   90.00
_cell.angle_gamma   90.00
#
_symmetry.space_group_name_H-M   'P 1'
#
loop_
_entity.id
_entity.type
_entity.pdbx_description
1 polymer ?
#
loop_
_entity_poly.entity_id
_entity_poly.type
_entity_poly.pdbx_seq_one_letter_code
_entity_poly.pdbx_strand_id
1 'polypeptide(L)'
;MQSQSERRSGDSVTGPASSLRAACLPALPWIEAACCIALAFLLLWRGILPAWRTLNTDFPNYYLVARLLREGYSLDRIYDWVWLQRIKDHWDLNQSLVGFAGLTPFSALPVLPLTFYSALAAKRIWIVLNLLFLAASGELLHRSTSLGRRRIWLLALLAITSLRTSFLYGQMHLLVLLLLVLAYFFHRRDREVACGICIALAGALKIYPLLFGFYFVWKRQRRAALSTLCTTLAVVLIGYRWIGGAVLHVYATQILPRSFQGEVLDPYHPHAASAAAFLHRLFLYEPALNPSPLIYAPSLYALAYPLWQIAVFLPLFALLRPSPVESDREQLEWAVFLFSLLLLSPVPSSYHFVVMILSIVLFVDVLLRRKSYGHASIAITLYALISVVELWAIPTRLNPHLFIFLAFARLWLAILLFALFVVSLIRDRAPRTVPNTVPRRLLLLYALSTVVFLSSVIGYRHHFAHLKQEMGRRILPPTSTYLATNPQPQSNGYLFTAMTPDGYRILDQQSHAISLEDKAQPSPDQLTFTLSPDHSVLLELADATGSRLVSAPGQLALQNQTPNHPQILIQDAESPAISPNSQSIAFLRERKGKGTLWLTHIEATTTAPPTQIVDDSYDVRNASFLRSGDLLFTARLAKTPTSLFLVTPGKQPHPFSALQGDIASFALSPDERLIAFTRLEHNRWQLGYVDPATHRETMLTSADCNAYAPTWTGHHTIAYATDCGRGLGLTALASFNIDSAPAH
;
A
#
# COMPACT_ATOMS: atom_id res chain seq x y z
N MET A 1 -34.65 80.89 -36.73
CA MET A 1 -34.57 81.11 -35.27
C MET A 1 -33.76 79.96 -34.69
N GLN A 2 -32.63 80.33 -34.16
CA GLN A 2 -31.60 79.47 -33.53
C GLN A 2 -32.10 78.86 -32.25
N SER A 3 -31.68 77.60 -31.93
CA SER A 3 -31.48 77.20 -30.57
C SER A 3 -30.27 76.20 -30.51
N GLN A 4 -29.29 76.68 -29.80
CA GLN A 4 -28.07 75.97 -29.46
C GLN A 4 -28.39 74.78 -28.54
N SER A 5 -27.77 73.64 -28.77
CA SER A 5 -27.67 72.52 -27.79
C SER A 5 -26.25 72.42 -27.25
N GLU A 6 -26.09 72.66 -25.96
CA GLU A 6 -24.87 72.52 -25.17
C GLU A 6 -24.39 71.07 -25.14
N ARG A 7 -23.12 70.85 -25.51
CA ARG A 7 -22.38 69.65 -25.23
C ARG A 7 -21.95 69.67 -23.75
N ARG A 8 -22.52 68.78 -22.91
CA ARG A 8 -21.96 68.43 -21.62
C ARG A 8 -20.85 67.38 -21.82
N SER A 9 -19.62 67.76 -21.52
CA SER A 9 -18.48 66.86 -21.33
C SER A 9 -18.72 66.03 -20.11
N GLY A 10 -18.94 64.73 -20.30
CA GLY A 10 -18.98 63.76 -19.22
C GLY A 10 -17.55 63.36 -18.80
N ASP A 11 -17.05 63.90 -17.70
CA ASP A 11 -15.86 63.41 -17.01
C ASP A 11 -16.12 61.97 -16.53
N SER A 12 -15.50 61.01 -17.18
CA SER A 12 -15.46 59.60 -16.69
C SER A 12 -14.54 59.51 -15.48
N VAL A 13 -15.11 59.51 -14.29
CA VAL A 13 -14.40 59.17 -13.05
C VAL A 13 -13.90 57.73 -13.17
N THR A 14 -12.66 57.59 -13.60
CA THR A 14 -11.94 56.30 -13.52
C THR A 14 -11.63 56.01 -12.08
N GLY A 15 -12.42 55.13 -11.43
CA GLY A 15 -12.23 54.71 -10.04
C GLY A 15 -10.87 54.01 -9.83
N PRO A 16 -10.34 54.02 -8.61
CA PRO A 16 -9.00 53.46 -8.25
C PRO A 16 -8.81 51.99 -8.63
N ALA A 17 -9.88 51.22 -8.88
CA ALA A 17 -9.81 49.83 -9.34
C ALA A 17 -9.38 49.69 -10.82
N SER A 18 -9.60 50.70 -11.67
CA SER A 18 -9.17 50.68 -13.07
C SER A 18 -7.69 51.04 -13.22
N SER A 19 -7.16 51.90 -12.38
CA SER A 19 -5.75 52.28 -12.37
C SER A 19 -4.86 51.19 -11.83
N LEU A 20 -5.29 50.45 -10.81
CA LEU A 20 -4.59 49.26 -10.28
C LEU A 20 -4.53 48.10 -11.31
N ARG A 21 -5.61 47.90 -12.08
CA ARG A 21 -5.60 46.91 -13.17
C ARG A 21 -4.63 47.27 -14.28
N ALA A 22 -4.56 48.53 -14.67
CA ALA A 22 -3.66 48.99 -15.72
C ALA A 22 -2.17 48.92 -15.31
N ALA A 23 -1.86 49.16 -14.02
CA ALA A 23 -0.49 49.09 -13.50
C ALA A 23 0.02 47.65 -13.27
N CYS A 24 -0.86 46.69 -12.98
CA CYS A 24 -0.48 45.31 -12.74
C CYS A 24 -0.29 44.46 -14.02
N LEU A 25 -0.87 44.83 -15.15
CA LEU A 25 -0.80 44.10 -16.41
C LEU A 25 0.63 43.86 -16.95
N PRO A 26 1.56 44.83 -16.97
CA PRO A 26 2.95 44.59 -17.41
C PRO A 26 3.82 43.83 -16.42
N ALA A 27 3.47 43.86 -15.13
CA ALA A 27 4.23 43.15 -14.07
C ALA A 27 3.89 41.65 -13.96
N LEU A 28 2.71 41.23 -14.40
CA LEU A 28 2.22 39.86 -14.28
C LEU A 28 3.19 38.78 -14.82
N PRO A 29 3.80 38.96 -16.01
CA PRO A 29 4.76 38.02 -16.53
C PRO A 29 6.00 37.85 -15.67
N TRP A 30 6.46 38.89 -15.02
CA TRP A 30 7.63 38.87 -14.12
C TRP A 30 7.28 38.20 -12.78
N ILE A 31 6.08 38.44 -12.27
CA ILE A 31 5.57 37.79 -11.06
C ILE A 31 5.42 36.27 -11.30
N GLU A 32 4.83 35.86 -12.42
CA GLU A 32 4.74 34.44 -12.79
C GLU A 32 6.12 33.78 -12.88
N ALA A 33 7.11 34.46 -13.48
CA ALA A 33 8.48 33.95 -13.58
C ALA A 33 9.16 33.86 -12.21
N ALA A 34 9.06 34.90 -11.40
CA ALA A 34 9.61 34.91 -10.04
C ALA A 34 9.02 33.77 -9.17
N CYS A 35 7.71 33.56 -9.23
CA CYS A 35 7.04 32.45 -8.54
C CYS A 35 7.54 31.08 -9.04
N CYS A 36 7.70 30.91 -10.37
CA CYS A 36 8.27 29.67 -10.91
C CYS A 36 9.68 29.42 -10.40
N ILE A 37 10.55 30.44 -10.39
CA ILE A 37 11.93 30.31 -9.89
C ILE A 37 11.93 29.98 -8.39
N ALA A 38 11.12 30.67 -7.59
CA ALA A 38 11.02 30.41 -6.15
C ALA A 38 10.54 29.00 -5.84
N LEU A 39 9.48 28.52 -6.51
CA LEU A 39 8.96 27.17 -6.33
C LEU A 39 9.91 26.10 -6.85
N ALA A 40 10.61 26.35 -7.97
CA ALA A 40 11.63 25.43 -8.48
C ALA A 40 12.83 25.33 -7.52
N PHE A 41 13.28 26.47 -6.97
CA PHE A 41 14.31 26.49 -5.94
C PHE A 41 13.87 25.74 -4.68
N LEU A 42 12.65 25.95 -4.22
CA LEU A 42 12.09 25.23 -3.07
C LEU A 42 12.02 23.72 -3.31
N LEU A 43 11.60 23.31 -4.52
CA LEU A 43 11.57 21.90 -4.93
C LEU A 43 12.98 21.30 -4.95
N LEU A 44 13.96 22.03 -5.51
CA LEU A 44 15.35 21.60 -5.52
C LEU A 44 15.87 21.42 -4.08
N TRP A 45 15.68 22.43 -3.23
CA TRP A 45 16.23 22.47 -1.87
C TRP A 45 15.56 21.47 -0.92
N ARG A 46 14.22 21.40 -0.92
CA ARG A 46 13.43 20.58 0.03
C ARG A 46 13.02 19.21 -0.52
N GLY A 47 13.14 18.98 -1.81
CA GLY A 47 12.71 17.75 -2.47
C GLY A 47 13.88 16.99 -3.10
N ILE A 48 14.50 17.56 -4.14
CA ILE A 48 15.48 16.86 -4.98
C ILE A 48 16.80 16.61 -4.25
N LEU A 49 17.36 17.61 -3.59
CA LEU A 49 18.64 17.47 -2.87
C LEU A 49 18.60 16.45 -1.73
N PRO A 50 17.57 16.44 -0.86
CA PRO A 50 17.41 15.38 0.12
C PRO A 50 17.20 14.01 -0.55
N ALA A 51 16.35 13.92 -1.58
CA ALA A 51 16.11 12.69 -2.32
C ALA A 51 17.38 12.09 -2.93
N TRP A 52 18.30 12.94 -3.40
CA TRP A 52 19.58 12.55 -4.00
C TRP A 52 20.54 11.88 -3.01
N ARG A 53 20.42 12.23 -1.73
CA ARG A 53 21.33 11.81 -0.67
C ARG A 53 20.83 10.60 0.12
N THR A 54 19.53 10.34 0.09
CA THR A 54 18.89 9.32 0.96
C THR A 54 18.11 8.29 0.15
N LEU A 55 18.10 7.06 0.64
CA LEU A 55 17.15 6.04 0.24
C LEU A 55 15.96 6.10 1.22
N ASN A 56 14.79 6.55 0.79
CA ASN A 56 13.58 6.53 1.60
C ASN A 56 12.73 5.31 1.27
N THR A 57 11.74 5.04 2.06
CA THR A 57 10.97 3.79 2.16
C THR A 57 10.41 3.23 0.85
N ASP A 58 10.04 4.06 -0.15
CA ASP A 58 9.24 3.57 -1.28
C ASP A 58 10.08 3.11 -2.48
N PHE A 59 11.16 3.85 -2.84
CA PHE A 59 12.04 3.43 -3.94
C PHE A 59 12.70 2.07 -3.68
N PRO A 60 13.21 1.77 -2.46
CA PRO A 60 13.70 0.44 -2.13
C PRO A 60 12.69 -0.68 -2.38
N ASN A 61 11.38 -0.46 -2.18
CA ASN A 61 10.35 -1.46 -2.45
C ASN A 61 10.35 -1.89 -3.93
N TYR A 62 10.40 -0.93 -4.84
CA TYR A 62 10.47 -1.20 -6.29
C TYR A 62 11.81 -1.83 -6.68
N TYR A 63 12.91 -1.30 -6.16
CA TYR A 63 14.26 -1.78 -6.46
C TYR A 63 14.47 -3.22 -5.97
N LEU A 64 14.01 -3.53 -4.77
CA LEU A 64 14.12 -4.85 -4.16
C LEU A 64 13.41 -5.92 -5.01
N VAL A 65 12.13 -5.69 -5.34
CA VAL A 65 11.33 -6.61 -6.15
C VAL A 65 11.89 -6.75 -7.57
N ALA A 66 12.34 -5.65 -8.17
CA ALA A 66 13.01 -5.68 -9.49
C ALA A 66 14.32 -6.49 -9.45
N ARG A 67 15.11 -6.36 -8.39
CA ARG A 67 16.35 -7.10 -8.20
C ARG A 67 16.09 -8.59 -7.96
N LEU A 68 15.10 -8.95 -7.16
CA LEU A 68 14.64 -10.33 -6.98
C LEU A 68 14.31 -10.98 -8.32
N LEU A 69 13.54 -10.27 -9.18
CA LEU A 69 13.20 -10.74 -10.52
C LEU A 69 14.45 -10.96 -11.39
N ARG A 70 15.41 -10.02 -11.38
CA ARG A 70 16.65 -10.13 -12.15
C ARG A 70 17.52 -11.32 -11.69
N GLU A 71 17.61 -11.53 -10.38
CA GLU A 71 18.44 -12.59 -9.80
C GLU A 71 17.75 -13.98 -9.82
N GLY A 72 16.51 -14.05 -10.34
CA GLY A 72 15.77 -15.31 -10.52
C GLY A 72 15.20 -15.89 -9.23
N TYR A 73 14.89 -15.03 -8.24
CA TYR A 73 14.14 -15.43 -7.06
C TYR A 73 12.68 -15.73 -7.39
N SER A 74 12.07 -16.63 -6.62
CA SER A 74 10.62 -16.73 -6.59
C SER A 74 10.01 -15.47 -6.01
N LEU A 75 9.01 -14.89 -6.70
CA LEU A 75 8.34 -13.66 -6.26
C LEU A 75 7.05 -13.92 -5.45
N ASP A 76 6.74 -15.15 -5.15
CA ASP A 76 5.50 -15.53 -4.44
C ASP A 76 5.38 -14.95 -3.03
N ARG A 77 6.52 -14.56 -2.43
CA ARG A 77 6.61 -13.96 -1.09
C ARG A 77 6.81 -12.44 -1.07
N ILE A 78 6.71 -11.73 -2.19
CA ILE A 78 6.96 -10.26 -2.21
C ILE A 78 5.97 -9.45 -1.35
N TYR A 79 4.87 -10.06 -0.94
CA TYR A 79 3.89 -9.46 -0.02
C TYR A 79 4.06 -9.93 1.44
N ASP A 80 5.02 -10.81 1.71
CA ASP A 80 5.41 -11.23 3.06
C ASP A 80 6.39 -10.20 3.66
N TRP A 81 5.92 -9.47 4.68
CA TRP A 81 6.68 -8.39 5.31
C TRP A 81 7.99 -8.89 5.93
N VAL A 82 7.97 -9.99 6.67
CA VAL A 82 9.16 -10.51 7.37
C VAL A 82 10.20 -10.98 6.38
N TRP A 83 9.79 -11.73 5.36
CA TRP A 83 10.70 -12.21 4.33
C TRP A 83 11.32 -11.07 3.53
N LEU A 84 10.51 -10.08 3.14
CA LEU A 84 11.00 -8.95 2.35
C LEU A 84 12.01 -8.10 3.15
N GLN A 85 11.80 -7.99 4.47
CA GLN A 85 12.73 -7.32 5.37
C GLN A 85 14.07 -8.07 5.43
N ARG A 86 14.04 -9.39 5.56
CA ARG A 86 15.24 -10.24 5.55
C ARG A 86 16.07 -10.02 4.28
N ILE A 87 15.43 -10.07 3.10
CA ILE A 87 16.12 -9.80 1.82
C ILE A 87 16.70 -8.39 1.77
N LYS A 88 15.98 -7.39 2.27
CA LYS A 88 16.47 -6.01 2.38
C LYS A 88 17.80 -5.95 3.16
N ASP A 89 17.85 -6.63 4.29
CA ASP A 89 19.02 -6.64 5.17
C ASP A 89 20.19 -7.39 4.53
N HIS A 90 19.96 -8.55 3.92
CA HIS A 90 20.98 -9.31 3.18
C HIS A 90 21.62 -8.50 2.04
N TRP A 91 20.91 -7.54 1.46
CA TRP A 91 21.41 -6.71 0.38
C TRP A 91 21.91 -5.33 0.83
N ASP A 92 22.10 -5.15 2.14
CA ASP A 92 22.59 -3.89 2.74
C ASP A 92 21.78 -2.67 2.25
N LEU A 93 20.49 -2.86 2.09
CA LEU A 93 19.60 -1.75 1.76
C LEU A 93 19.28 -0.91 3.00
N ASN A 94 20.20 -0.76 3.86
CA ASN A 94 20.32 -0.08 5.15
C ASN A 94 19.29 1.03 5.38
N GLN A 95 18.01 0.67 5.43
CA GLN A 95 16.92 1.64 5.41
C GLN A 95 15.76 1.16 6.28
N SER A 96 14.99 2.15 6.65
CA SER A 96 13.66 1.97 7.20
C SER A 96 12.87 0.91 6.42
N LEU A 97 12.04 0.24 7.10
CA LEU A 97 11.15 -0.84 6.70
C LEU A 97 10.72 -0.81 5.23
N VAL A 98 10.83 -1.94 4.57
CA VAL A 98 10.34 -2.15 3.19
C VAL A 98 9.03 -2.94 3.22
N GLY A 99 8.16 -2.67 2.26
CA GLY A 99 6.91 -3.40 2.11
C GLY A 99 6.31 -3.18 0.73
N PHE A 100 5.90 -4.23 0.06
CA PHE A 100 5.33 -4.16 -1.28
C PHE A 100 3.79 -4.12 -1.27
N ALA A 101 3.18 -4.00 -0.07
CA ALA A 101 1.73 -3.95 0.11
C ALA A 101 1.07 -2.84 -0.74
N GLY A 102 -0.02 -3.16 -1.41
CA GLY A 102 -0.78 -2.24 -2.26
C GLY A 102 -0.12 -1.86 -3.59
N LEU A 103 1.08 -2.35 -3.88
CA LEU A 103 1.76 -2.12 -5.15
C LEU A 103 1.41 -3.22 -6.15
N THR A 104 1.22 -2.86 -7.43
CA THR A 104 1.04 -3.85 -8.48
C THR A 104 2.36 -4.57 -8.75
N PRO A 105 2.35 -5.88 -9.08
CA PRO A 105 3.59 -6.60 -9.42
C PRO A 105 4.38 -5.94 -10.57
N PHE A 106 3.68 -5.25 -11.48
CA PHE A 106 4.27 -4.56 -12.62
C PHE A 106 4.99 -3.25 -12.26
N SER A 107 4.69 -2.68 -11.11
CA SER A 107 5.24 -1.38 -10.70
C SER A 107 6.75 -1.39 -10.47
N ALA A 108 7.36 -2.57 -10.28
CA ALA A 108 8.81 -2.73 -10.17
C ALA A 108 9.53 -2.76 -11.53
N LEU A 109 8.83 -3.09 -12.63
CA LEU A 109 9.45 -3.29 -13.96
C LEU A 109 10.21 -2.07 -14.50
N PRO A 110 9.75 -0.81 -14.35
CA PRO A 110 10.52 0.35 -14.79
C PRO A 110 11.89 0.50 -14.11
N VAL A 111 12.05 -0.06 -12.92
CA VAL A 111 13.30 -0.01 -12.15
C VAL A 111 14.23 -1.19 -12.50
N LEU A 112 13.72 -2.24 -13.17
CA LEU A 112 14.50 -3.45 -13.50
C LEU A 112 15.86 -3.14 -14.17
N PRO A 113 15.97 -2.28 -15.20
CA PRO A 113 17.27 -1.97 -15.80
C PRO A 113 18.19 -1.18 -14.86
N LEU A 114 17.68 -0.59 -13.80
CA LEU A 114 18.48 0.16 -12.82
C LEU A 114 19.09 -0.73 -11.74
N THR A 115 18.66 -1.99 -11.63
CA THR A 115 19.14 -2.94 -10.61
C THR A 115 20.59 -3.39 -10.83
N PHE A 116 21.22 -3.05 -11.97
CA PHE A 116 22.65 -3.25 -12.19
C PHE A 116 23.53 -2.26 -11.42
N TYR A 117 22.94 -1.20 -10.87
CA TYR A 117 23.59 -0.21 -10.02
C TYR A 117 23.22 -0.43 -8.56
N SER A 118 23.99 0.14 -7.64
CA SER A 118 23.60 0.17 -6.22
C SER A 118 22.25 0.89 -6.03
N ALA A 119 21.52 0.58 -5.00
CA ALA A 119 20.18 1.13 -4.77
C ALA A 119 20.16 2.67 -4.76
N LEU A 120 21.16 3.32 -4.14
CA LEU A 120 21.26 4.78 -4.15
C LEU A 120 21.59 5.33 -5.54
N ALA A 121 22.49 4.70 -6.30
CA ALA A 121 22.79 5.10 -7.67
C ALA A 121 21.58 4.92 -8.58
N ALA A 122 20.85 3.80 -8.45
CA ALA A 122 19.60 3.55 -9.15
C ALA A 122 18.54 4.63 -8.84
N LYS A 123 18.41 5.02 -7.56
CA LYS A 123 17.51 6.11 -7.16
C LYS A 123 17.91 7.45 -7.79
N ARG A 124 19.20 7.77 -7.86
CA ARG A 124 19.68 9.00 -8.52
C ARG A 124 19.33 9.03 -10.00
N ILE A 125 19.52 7.92 -10.71
CA ILE A 125 19.10 7.79 -12.11
C ILE A 125 17.57 7.95 -12.22
N TRP A 126 16.81 7.33 -11.30
CA TRP A 126 15.35 7.46 -11.26
C TRP A 126 14.88 8.90 -11.03
N ILE A 127 15.57 9.68 -10.20
CA ILE A 127 15.31 11.11 -10.01
C ILE A 127 15.49 11.89 -11.32
N VAL A 128 16.58 11.62 -12.06
CA VAL A 128 16.81 12.24 -13.37
C VAL A 128 15.71 11.87 -14.36
N LEU A 129 15.32 10.60 -14.44
CA LEU A 129 14.21 10.14 -15.28
C LEU A 129 12.90 10.84 -14.89
N ASN A 130 12.61 10.98 -13.60
CA ASN A 130 11.43 11.69 -13.12
C ASN A 130 11.43 13.18 -13.50
N LEU A 131 12.59 13.84 -13.52
CA LEU A 131 12.71 15.20 -14.04
C LEU A 131 12.41 15.26 -15.54
N LEU A 132 12.92 14.29 -16.32
CA LEU A 132 12.62 14.18 -17.74
C LEU A 132 11.12 13.89 -18.00
N PHE A 133 10.48 13.02 -17.20
CA PHE A 133 9.04 12.75 -17.28
C PHE A 133 8.21 14.01 -16.99
N LEU A 134 8.59 14.78 -15.99
CA LEU A 134 7.94 16.04 -15.67
C LEU A 134 8.13 17.07 -16.80
N ALA A 135 9.36 17.19 -17.34
CA ALA A 135 9.64 18.10 -18.46
C ALA A 135 8.86 17.72 -19.73
N ALA A 136 8.84 16.44 -20.07
CA ALA A 136 8.07 15.92 -21.21
C ALA A 136 6.57 16.16 -21.02
N SER A 137 6.04 15.95 -19.80
CA SER A 137 4.64 16.23 -19.47
C SER A 137 4.30 17.71 -19.66
N GLY A 138 5.15 18.63 -19.19
CA GLY A 138 4.98 20.06 -19.36
C GLY A 138 4.98 20.50 -20.83
N GLU A 139 5.89 19.96 -21.63
CA GLU A 139 5.96 20.27 -23.07
C GLU A 139 4.76 19.70 -23.84
N LEU A 140 4.32 18.48 -23.53
CA LEU A 140 3.13 17.88 -24.14
C LEU A 140 1.85 18.64 -23.77
N LEU A 141 1.74 19.10 -22.53
CA LEU A 141 0.63 19.96 -22.08
C LEU A 141 0.63 21.30 -22.81
N HIS A 142 1.81 21.90 -23.01
CA HIS A 142 1.93 23.12 -23.81
C HIS A 142 1.44 22.91 -25.25
N ARG A 143 1.74 21.76 -25.87
CA ARG A 143 1.27 21.43 -27.24
C ARG A 143 -0.19 21.01 -27.31
N SER A 144 -0.83 20.77 -26.18
CA SER A 144 -2.22 20.30 -26.10
C SER A 144 -3.21 21.34 -25.58
N THR A 145 -2.72 22.48 -25.09
CA THR A 145 -3.52 23.56 -24.50
C THR A 145 -3.12 24.93 -25.08
N SER A 146 -3.89 25.95 -24.80
CA SER A 146 -3.56 27.35 -25.19
C SER A 146 -2.63 28.07 -24.23
N LEU A 147 -2.24 27.40 -23.11
CA LEU A 147 -1.39 27.98 -22.07
C LEU A 147 0.07 28.08 -22.52
N GLY A 148 0.68 29.24 -22.25
CA GLY A 148 2.12 29.40 -22.42
C GLY A 148 2.95 28.54 -21.45
N ARG A 149 4.18 28.13 -21.86
CA ARG A 149 5.07 27.28 -21.05
C ARG A 149 5.20 27.74 -19.59
N ARG A 150 5.35 29.04 -19.36
CA ARG A 150 5.49 29.61 -18.02
C ARG A 150 4.31 29.31 -17.12
N ARG A 151 3.08 29.44 -17.61
CA ARG A 151 1.85 29.15 -16.83
C ARG A 151 1.70 27.66 -16.54
N ILE A 152 2.08 26.80 -17.49
CA ILE A 152 2.08 25.35 -17.28
C ILE A 152 3.07 24.98 -16.17
N TRP A 153 4.29 25.54 -16.21
CA TRP A 153 5.29 25.32 -15.16
C TRP A 153 4.84 25.88 -13.81
N LEU A 154 4.19 27.05 -13.79
CA LEU A 154 3.63 27.58 -12.54
C LEU A 154 2.58 26.64 -11.95
N LEU A 155 1.64 26.17 -12.75
CA LEU A 155 0.61 25.21 -12.30
C LEU A 155 1.24 23.88 -11.86
N ALA A 156 2.23 23.37 -12.59
CA ALA A 156 2.93 22.15 -12.20
C ALA A 156 3.68 22.32 -10.88
N LEU A 157 4.41 23.41 -10.69
CA LEU A 157 5.18 23.69 -9.48
C LEU A 157 4.32 24.05 -8.26
N LEU A 158 3.09 24.50 -8.44
CA LEU A 158 2.12 24.67 -7.35
C LEU A 158 1.80 23.34 -6.66
N ALA A 159 1.99 22.18 -7.32
CA ALA A 159 1.93 20.86 -6.68
C ALA A 159 3.17 20.54 -5.83
N ILE A 160 3.76 21.55 -5.19
CA ILE A 160 5.08 21.47 -4.55
C ILE A 160 5.24 20.29 -3.57
N THR A 161 4.26 20.05 -2.70
CA THR A 161 4.32 18.95 -1.73
C THR A 161 4.23 17.59 -2.43
N SER A 162 3.36 17.47 -3.43
CA SER A 162 3.20 16.22 -4.19
C SER A 162 4.43 15.90 -5.04
N LEU A 163 5.04 16.92 -5.65
CA LEU A 163 6.31 16.78 -6.36
C LEU A 163 7.45 16.41 -5.38
N ARG A 164 7.54 17.14 -4.26
CA ARG A 164 8.54 16.86 -3.22
C ARG A 164 8.49 15.41 -2.76
N THR A 165 7.31 14.92 -2.39
CA THR A 165 7.14 13.55 -1.90
C THR A 165 7.38 12.51 -3.00
N SER A 166 7.01 12.81 -4.28
CA SER A 166 7.33 11.95 -5.41
C SER A 166 8.82 11.78 -5.63
N PHE A 167 9.61 12.86 -5.55
CA PHE A 167 11.07 12.78 -5.65
C PHE A 167 11.69 12.14 -4.41
N LEU A 168 11.28 12.55 -3.22
CA LEU A 168 11.84 12.07 -1.95
C LEU A 168 11.69 10.55 -1.82
N TYR A 169 10.51 10.02 -2.13
CA TYR A 169 10.21 8.60 -2.05
C TYR A 169 10.52 7.81 -3.34
N GLY A 170 10.89 8.50 -4.43
CA GLY A 170 11.20 7.84 -5.71
C GLY A 170 10.01 7.12 -6.34
N GLN A 171 8.83 7.74 -6.26
CA GLN A 171 7.55 7.18 -6.70
C GLN A 171 7.41 7.07 -8.23
N MET A 172 6.50 6.19 -8.68
CA MET A 172 6.15 5.99 -10.10
C MET A 172 5.20 7.06 -10.66
N HIS A 173 4.70 7.99 -9.83
CA HIS A 173 3.60 8.88 -10.20
C HIS A 173 3.93 9.90 -11.28
N LEU A 174 5.21 10.30 -11.44
CA LEU A 174 5.61 11.16 -12.56
C LEU A 174 5.63 10.40 -13.90
N LEU A 175 5.95 9.11 -13.90
CA LEU A 175 5.78 8.26 -15.09
C LEU A 175 4.29 8.04 -15.38
N VAL A 176 3.46 7.82 -14.36
CA VAL A 176 1.99 7.73 -14.55
C VAL A 176 1.43 9.04 -15.10
N LEU A 177 1.87 10.20 -14.58
CA LEU A 177 1.50 11.51 -15.12
C LEU A 177 1.86 11.63 -16.61
N LEU A 178 3.09 11.26 -16.99
CA LEU A 178 3.52 11.30 -18.39
C LEU A 178 2.64 10.43 -19.27
N LEU A 179 2.34 9.20 -18.84
CA LEU A 179 1.48 8.29 -19.61
C LEU A 179 0.04 8.84 -19.75
N LEU A 180 -0.51 9.45 -18.70
CA LEU A 180 -1.83 10.11 -18.77
C LEU A 180 -1.81 11.35 -19.68
N VAL A 181 -0.75 12.15 -19.63
CA VAL A 181 -0.57 13.29 -20.53
C VAL A 181 -0.40 12.82 -21.98
N LEU A 182 0.36 11.76 -22.23
CA LEU A 182 0.47 11.12 -23.54
C LEU A 182 -0.88 10.59 -24.03
N ALA A 183 -1.66 9.95 -23.15
CA ALA A 183 -2.99 9.47 -23.49
C ALA A 183 -3.88 10.64 -23.94
N TYR A 184 -3.90 11.74 -23.19
CA TYR A 184 -4.64 12.96 -23.58
C TYR A 184 -4.11 13.57 -24.87
N PHE A 185 -2.80 13.65 -25.06
CA PHE A 185 -2.16 14.16 -26.27
C PHE A 185 -2.53 13.35 -27.52
N PHE A 186 -2.57 12.02 -27.41
CA PHE A 186 -3.00 11.14 -28.49
C PHE A 186 -4.51 11.21 -28.74
N HIS A 187 -5.29 11.32 -27.66
CA HIS A 187 -6.73 11.54 -27.77
C HIS A 187 -7.04 12.81 -28.56
N ARG A 188 -6.38 13.93 -28.26
CA ARG A 188 -6.51 15.19 -29.01
C ARG A 188 -6.16 15.10 -30.49
N ARG A 189 -5.47 14.06 -30.91
CA ARG A 189 -5.05 13.80 -32.31
C ARG A 189 -5.78 12.64 -32.97
N ASP A 190 -6.93 12.24 -32.44
CA ASP A 190 -7.74 11.09 -32.89
C ASP A 190 -6.96 9.76 -32.98
N ARG A 191 -5.83 9.64 -32.23
CA ARG A 191 -5.04 8.41 -32.12
C ARG A 191 -5.54 7.56 -30.96
N GLU A 192 -6.79 7.08 -31.06
CA GLU A 192 -7.47 6.35 -29.99
C GLU A 192 -6.71 5.11 -29.51
N VAL A 193 -6.08 4.36 -30.44
CA VAL A 193 -5.32 3.14 -30.06
C VAL A 193 -4.13 3.49 -29.17
N ALA A 194 -3.34 4.50 -29.54
CA ALA A 194 -2.20 4.95 -28.74
C ALA A 194 -2.65 5.52 -27.39
N CYS A 195 -3.79 6.21 -27.34
CA CYS A 195 -4.42 6.67 -26.11
C CYS A 195 -4.71 5.48 -25.17
N GLY A 196 -5.38 4.43 -25.66
CA GLY A 196 -5.72 3.26 -24.87
C GLY A 196 -4.49 2.49 -24.37
N ILE A 197 -3.43 2.38 -25.20
CA ILE A 197 -2.15 1.77 -24.79
C ILE A 197 -1.54 2.54 -23.60
N CYS A 198 -1.48 3.89 -23.68
CA CYS A 198 -0.94 4.70 -22.60
C CYS A 198 -1.74 4.54 -21.30
N ILE A 199 -3.08 4.48 -21.37
CA ILE A 199 -3.93 4.23 -20.20
C ILE A 199 -3.66 2.84 -19.60
N ALA A 200 -3.54 1.79 -20.41
CA ALA A 200 -3.24 0.45 -19.92
C ALA A 200 -1.87 0.37 -19.23
N LEU A 201 -0.84 1.00 -19.81
CA LEU A 201 0.50 1.05 -19.21
C LEU A 201 0.50 1.85 -17.89
N ALA A 202 -0.22 2.97 -17.83
CA ALA A 202 -0.42 3.71 -16.58
C ALA A 202 -1.13 2.85 -15.53
N GLY A 203 -2.15 2.08 -15.96
CA GLY A 203 -2.89 1.14 -15.14
C GLY A 203 -2.07 -0.04 -14.62
N ALA A 204 -1.10 -0.51 -15.37
CA ALA A 204 -0.15 -1.52 -14.91
C ALA A 204 0.71 -1.02 -13.74
N LEU A 205 1.10 0.24 -13.75
CA LEU A 205 1.88 0.85 -12.66
C LEU A 205 1.01 1.18 -11.44
N LYS A 206 -0.18 1.71 -11.67
CA LYS A 206 -1.19 2.08 -10.64
C LYS A 206 -2.58 1.81 -11.22
N ILE A 207 -3.37 0.99 -10.55
CA ILE A 207 -4.61 0.41 -11.11
C ILE A 207 -5.68 1.43 -11.54
N TYR A 208 -5.79 2.59 -10.85
CA TYR A 208 -6.87 3.56 -11.05
C TYR A 208 -6.98 4.15 -12.47
N PRO A 209 -5.91 4.33 -13.29
CA PRO A 209 -6.06 4.77 -14.68
C PRO A 209 -6.92 3.84 -15.55
N LEU A 210 -7.00 2.54 -15.21
CA LEU A 210 -7.84 1.60 -15.96
C LEU A 210 -9.33 1.99 -15.94
N LEU A 211 -9.77 2.79 -14.98
CA LEU A 211 -11.14 3.31 -14.96
C LEU A 211 -11.47 4.20 -16.16
N PHE A 212 -10.46 4.74 -16.89
CA PHE A 212 -10.69 5.37 -18.20
C PHE A 212 -11.28 4.40 -19.23
N GLY A 213 -11.14 3.09 -19.07
CA GLY A 213 -11.83 2.10 -19.89
C GLY A 213 -13.35 2.30 -19.86
N PHE A 214 -13.93 2.54 -18.66
CA PHE A 214 -15.36 2.87 -18.53
C PHE A 214 -15.70 4.22 -19.17
N TYR A 215 -14.85 5.22 -19.02
CA TYR A 215 -15.00 6.50 -19.69
C TYR A 215 -15.10 6.33 -21.22
N PHE A 216 -14.18 5.58 -21.84
CA PHE A 216 -14.16 5.33 -23.25
C PHE A 216 -15.39 4.56 -23.75
N VAL A 217 -15.81 3.51 -22.99
CA VAL A 217 -17.04 2.77 -23.31
C VAL A 217 -18.27 3.71 -23.26
N TRP A 218 -18.38 4.54 -22.22
CA TRP A 218 -19.48 5.49 -22.07
C TRP A 218 -19.51 6.55 -23.16
N LYS A 219 -18.34 7.04 -23.54
CA LYS A 219 -18.15 8.01 -24.64
C LYS A 219 -18.26 7.37 -26.03
N ARG A 220 -18.42 6.05 -26.14
CA ARG A 220 -18.42 5.26 -27.39
C ARG A 220 -17.11 5.32 -28.17
N GLN A 221 -16.00 5.58 -27.52
CA GLN A 221 -14.64 5.55 -28.09
C GLN A 221 -14.12 4.11 -28.12
N ARG A 222 -14.70 3.30 -29.02
CA ARG A 222 -14.51 1.83 -29.04
C ARG A 222 -13.06 1.41 -29.24
N ARG A 223 -12.30 2.13 -30.09
CA ARG A 223 -10.90 1.82 -30.37
C ARG A 223 -10.03 2.05 -29.14
N ALA A 224 -10.24 3.14 -28.41
CA ALA A 224 -9.53 3.42 -27.15
C ALA A 224 -9.89 2.37 -26.07
N ALA A 225 -11.18 2.05 -25.91
CA ALA A 225 -11.63 1.04 -24.96
C ALA A 225 -11.01 -0.34 -25.26
N LEU A 226 -11.07 -0.78 -26.54
CA LEU A 226 -10.56 -2.08 -26.96
C LEU A 226 -9.04 -2.15 -26.81
N SER A 227 -8.31 -1.10 -27.23
CA SER A 227 -6.84 -1.08 -27.07
C SER A 227 -6.42 -1.06 -25.60
N THR A 228 -7.16 -0.37 -24.72
CA THR A 228 -6.93 -0.43 -23.28
C THR A 228 -7.09 -1.87 -22.77
N LEU A 229 -8.18 -2.54 -23.12
CA LEU A 229 -8.44 -3.91 -22.71
C LEU A 229 -7.36 -4.87 -23.25
N CYS A 230 -7.10 -4.85 -24.56
CA CYS A 230 -6.13 -5.74 -25.20
C CYS A 230 -4.72 -5.54 -24.65
N THR A 231 -4.29 -4.28 -24.44
CA THR A 231 -2.97 -3.99 -23.85
C THR A 231 -2.90 -4.44 -22.39
N THR A 232 -3.97 -4.24 -21.59
CA THR A 232 -4.02 -4.74 -20.21
C THR A 232 -3.91 -6.27 -20.18
N LEU A 233 -4.64 -6.98 -21.04
CA LEU A 233 -4.55 -8.43 -21.15
C LEU A 233 -3.15 -8.87 -21.57
N ALA A 234 -2.54 -8.20 -22.54
CA ALA A 234 -1.16 -8.50 -22.97
C ALA A 234 -0.15 -8.31 -21.82
N VAL A 235 -0.26 -7.22 -21.04
CA VAL A 235 0.58 -6.97 -19.85
C VAL A 235 0.40 -8.09 -18.82
N VAL A 236 -0.84 -8.50 -18.54
CA VAL A 236 -1.13 -9.60 -17.61
C VAL A 236 -0.56 -10.92 -18.10
N LEU A 237 -0.70 -11.25 -19.38
CA LEU A 237 -0.15 -12.47 -19.97
C LEU A 237 1.39 -12.49 -19.94
N ILE A 238 2.03 -11.38 -20.28
CA ILE A 238 3.49 -11.23 -20.16
C ILE A 238 3.91 -11.37 -18.68
N GLY A 239 3.19 -10.73 -17.78
CA GLY A 239 3.43 -10.84 -16.34
C GLY A 239 3.27 -12.26 -15.81
N TYR A 240 2.25 -12.99 -16.27
CA TYR A 240 2.07 -14.40 -15.94
C TYR A 240 3.30 -15.24 -16.30
N ARG A 241 3.94 -14.94 -17.44
CA ARG A 241 5.12 -15.66 -17.90
C ARG A 241 6.41 -15.24 -17.18
N TRP A 242 6.58 -13.96 -16.81
CA TRP A 242 7.84 -13.41 -16.27
C TRP A 242 7.83 -13.25 -14.75
N ILE A 243 6.73 -12.75 -14.20
CA ILE A 243 6.59 -12.49 -12.75
C ILE A 243 6.12 -13.75 -12.04
N GLY A 244 5.26 -14.53 -12.69
CA GLY A 244 4.69 -15.76 -12.17
C GLY A 244 3.18 -15.67 -11.88
N GLY A 245 2.46 -16.75 -12.18
CA GLY A 245 1.01 -16.81 -11.99
C GLY A 245 0.60 -16.76 -10.50
N ALA A 246 1.40 -17.34 -9.61
CA ALA A 246 1.12 -17.31 -8.17
C ALA A 246 1.08 -15.88 -7.61
N VAL A 247 2.03 -15.03 -8.00
CA VAL A 247 2.09 -13.62 -7.58
C VAL A 247 0.87 -12.84 -8.08
N LEU A 248 0.49 -13.04 -9.35
CA LEU A 248 -0.68 -12.39 -9.93
C LEU A 248 -1.97 -12.86 -9.25
N HIS A 249 -2.06 -14.14 -8.90
CA HIS A 249 -3.18 -14.70 -8.16
C HIS A 249 -3.29 -14.06 -6.76
N VAL A 250 -2.21 -14.04 -5.99
CA VAL A 250 -2.17 -13.38 -4.67
C VAL A 250 -2.56 -11.90 -4.80
N TYR A 251 -2.01 -11.20 -5.80
CA TYR A 251 -2.36 -9.79 -6.01
C TYR A 251 -3.87 -9.62 -6.28
N ALA A 252 -4.44 -10.43 -7.18
CA ALA A 252 -5.85 -10.30 -7.57
C ALA A 252 -6.83 -10.69 -6.46
N THR A 253 -6.50 -11.70 -5.64
CA THR A 253 -7.42 -12.29 -4.67
C THR A 253 -7.23 -11.77 -3.24
N GLN A 254 -6.04 -11.33 -2.87
CA GLN A 254 -5.74 -10.88 -1.51
C GLN A 254 -5.41 -9.38 -1.46
N ILE A 255 -4.52 -8.89 -2.33
CA ILE A 255 -4.02 -7.52 -2.25
C ILE A 255 -5.03 -6.50 -2.81
N LEU A 256 -5.54 -6.76 -4.02
CA LEU A 256 -6.41 -5.83 -4.74
C LEU A 256 -7.75 -5.59 -4.01
N PRO A 257 -8.45 -6.61 -3.47
CA PRO A 257 -9.67 -6.38 -2.70
C PRO A 257 -9.44 -5.52 -1.46
N ARG A 258 -8.39 -5.79 -0.69
CA ARG A 258 -8.02 -5.00 0.49
C ARG A 258 -7.59 -3.57 0.11
N SER A 259 -6.95 -3.40 -1.05
CA SER A 259 -6.63 -2.08 -1.60
C SER A 259 -7.88 -1.25 -1.87
N PHE A 260 -8.92 -1.84 -2.43
CA PHE A 260 -10.21 -1.16 -2.65
C PHE A 260 -10.94 -0.83 -1.36
N GLN A 261 -10.73 -1.60 -0.30
CA GLN A 261 -11.26 -1.34 1.04
C GLN A 261 -10.49 -0.23 1.77
N GLY A 262 -9.30 0.16 1.29
CA GLY A 262 -8.42 1.10 1.97
C GLY A 262 -7.54 0.47 3.05
N GLU A 263 -7.47 -0.86 3.11
CA GLU A 263 -6.84 -1.63 4.18
C GLU A 263 -5.50 -2.24 3.74
N VAL A 264 -4.63 -1.46 3.11
CA VAL A 264 -3.30 -1.91 2.66
C VAL A 264 -2.17 -1.44 3.57
N LEU A 265 -2.38 -0.28 4.19
CA LEU A 265 -1.50 0.33 5.19
C LEU A 265 -2.35 0.69 6.40
N ASP A 266 -2.02 1.77 7.14
CA ASP A 266 -2.88 2.27 8.21
C ASP A 266 -4.17 2.89 7.62
N PRO A 267 -5.32 2.22 7.74
CA PRO A 267 -6.58 2.69 7.17
C PRO A 267 -7.17 3.91 7.88
N TYR A 268 -6.61 4.29 9.03
CA TYR A 268 -7.08 5.43 9.84
C TYR A 268 -6.22 6.68 9.63
N HIS A 269 -5.12 6.57 8.86
CA HIS A 269 -4.12 7.65 8.80
C HIS A 269 -4.60 8.84 7.97
N PRO A 270 -4.59 10.09 8.53
CA PRO A 270 -5.08 11.28 7.82
C PRO A 270 -4.31 11.62 6.54
N HIS A 271 -3.04 11.22 6.43
CA HIS A 271 -2.25 11.42 5.20
C HIS A 271 -2.81 10.69 3.98
N ALA A 272 -3.67 9.68 4.19
CA ALA A 272 -4.41 9.06 3.10
C ALA A 272 -5.38 10.02 2.40
N ALA A 273 -5.79 11.13 3.05
CA ALA A 273 -6.66 12.16 2.49
C ALA A 273 -7.89 11.63 1.74
N SER A 274 -8.45 10.48 2.17
CA SER A 274 -9.54 9.77 1.51
C SER A 274 -10.83 9.76 2.33
N ALA A 275 -11.96 9.63 1.64
CA ALA A 275 -13.23 9.38 2.30
C ALA A 275 -13.24 8.04 3.06
N ALA A 276 -12.55 7.01 2.54
CA ALA A 276 -12.40 5.74 3.24
C ALA A 276 -11.74 5.94 4.62
N ALA A 277 -10.56 6.56 4.67
CA ALA A 277 -9.83 6.79 5.92
C ALA A 277 -10.60 7.72 6.88
N PHE A 278 -11.28 8.74 6.35
CA PHE A 278 -12.15 9.62 7.16
C PHE A 278 -13.29 8.82 7.80
N LEU A 279 -13.99 7.99 7.02
CA LEU A 279 -15.10 7.17 7.53
C LEU A 279 -14.62 6.06 8.47
N HIS A 280 -13.41 5.49 8.26
CA HIS A 280 -12.79 4.58 9.23
C HIS A 280 -12.59 5.28 10.58
N ARG A 281 -12.06 6.50 10.59
CA ARG A 281 -11.90 7.31 11.82
C ARG A 281 -13.22 7.59 12.52
N LEU A 282 -14.30 7.80 11.78
CA LEU A 282 -15.61 8.09 12.36
C LEU A 282 -16.27 6.87 12.97
N PHE A 283 -16.21 5.70 12.29
CA PHE A 283 -17.14 4.59 12.56
C PHE A 283 -16.49 3.29 13.01
N LEU A 284 -15.17 3.14 12.88
CA LEU A 284 -14.51 1.89 13.19
C LEU A 284 -13.55 2.05 14.37
N TYR A 285 -13.61 1.10 15.27
CA TYR A 285 -12.73 1.03 16.43
C TYR A 285 -11.55 0.10 16.15
N GLU A 286 -10.35 0.53 16.49
CA GLU A 286 -9.15 -0.29 16.55
C GLU A 286 -8.32 0.17 17.75
N PRO A 287 -7.90 -0.75 18.67
CA PRO A 287 -7.30 -0.37 19.93
C PRO A 287 -6.06 0.52 19.85
N ALA A 288 -5.21 0.29 18.83
CA ALA A 288 -3.95 1.04 18.68
C ALA A 288 -4.07 2.22 17.71
N LEU A 289 -4.78 2.05 16.58
CA LEU A 289 -4.80 3.04 15.49
C LEU A 289 -5.96 4.02 15.58
N ASN A 290 -7.08 3.60 16.19
CA ASN A 290 -8.28 4.43 16.35
C ASN A 290 -9.06 4.08 17.63
N PRO A 291 -8.48 4.33 18.82
CA PRO A 291 -9.09 3.95 20.10
C PRO A 291 -10.36 4.75 20.45
N SER A 292 -10.59 5.89 19.79
CA SER A 292 -11.70 6.80 20.08
C SER A 292 -12.41 7.23 18.79
N PRO A 293 -13.15 6.31 18.10
CA PRO A 293 -13.99 6.69 16.99
C PRO A 293 -15.12 7.63 17.45
N LEU A 294 -15.67 8.43 16.54
CA LEU A 294 -16.84 9.29 16.86
C LEU A 294 -18.02 8.42 17.33
N ILE A 295 -18.31 7.36 16.62
CA ILE A 295 -19.34 6.36 16.96
C ILE A 295 -18.86 5.00 16.44
N TYR A 296 -18.85 3.97 17.27
CA TYR A 296 -18.59 2.60 16.76
C TYR A 296 -19.81 2.06 16.02
N ALA A 297 -19.78 2.16 14.70
CA ALA A 297 -20.92 1.78 13.84
C ALA A 297 -20.45 1.24 12.48
N PRO A 298 -19.89 0.00 12.38
CA PRO A 298 -19.42 -0.59 11.13
C PRO A 298 -20.50 -0.62 10.03
N SER A 299 -21.77 -0.78 10.41
CA SER A 299 -22.89 -0.74 9.46
C SER A 299 -23.08 0.64 8.80
N LEU A 300 -22.79 1.72 9.52
CA LEU A 300 -22.80 3.07 8.93
C LEU A 300 -21.65 3.27 7.95
N TYR A 301 -20.46 2.72 8.25
CA TYR A 301 -19.36 2.72 7.27
C TYR A 301 -19.78 1.96 6.00
N ALA A 302 -20.32 0.74 6.17
CA ALA A 302 -20.75 -0.10 5.05
C ALA A 302 -21.80 0.57 4.16
N LEU A 303 -22.57 1.51 4.67
CA LEU A 303 -23.52 2.32 3.91
C LEU A 303 -22.89 3.59 3.34
N ALA A 304 -22.15 4.34 4.18
CA ALA A 304 -21.66 5.67 3.85
C ALA A 304 -20.58 5.66 2.76
N TYR A 305 -19.68 4.66 2.77
CA TYR A 305 -18.61 4.63 1.80
C TYR A 305 -19.10 4.28 0.37
N PRO A 306 -19.93 3.26 0.12
CA PRO A 306 -20.55 3.08 -1.18
C PRO A 306 -21.40 4.27 -1.64
N LEU A 307 -22.12 4.93 -0.70
CA LEU A 307 -22.88 6.13 -1.00
C LEU A 307 -21.96 7.27 -1.49
N TRP A 308 -20.79 7.46 -0.85
CA TRP A 308 -19.77 8.38 -1.30
C TRP A 308 -19.29 8.08 -2.73
N GLN A 309 -19.00 6.81 -3.01
CA GLN A 309 -18.54 6.39 -4.34
C GLN A 309 -19.60 6.73 -5.41
N ILE A 310 -20.87 6.46 -5.13
CA ILE A 310 -21.97 6.80 -6.03
C ILE A 310 -22.15 8.32 -6.15
N ALA A 311 -22.06 9.06 -5.06
CA ALA A 311 -22.16 10.51 -5.07
C ALA A 311 -21.11 11.19 -5.96
N VAL A 312 -19.95 10.56 -6.13
CA VAL A 312 -18.91 11.03 -7.06
C VAL A 312 -19.17 10.53 -8.48
N PHE A 313 -19.45 9.24 -8.68
CA PHE A 313 -19.57 8.63 -10.00
C PHE A 313 -20.87 8.98 -10.73
N LEU A 314 -22.00 8.94 -10.05
CA LEU A 314 -23.30 9.08 -10.71
C LEU A 314 -23.48 10.43 -11.40
N PRO A 315 -23.20 11.59 -10.73
CA PRO A 315 -23.28 12.90 -11.40
C PRO A 315 -22.30 13.01 -12.56
N LEU A 316 -21.08 12.47 -12.40
CA LEU A 316 -20.06 12.50 -13.42
C LEU A 316 -20.55 11.80 -14.70
N PHE A 317 -20.93 10.52 -14.61
CA PHE A 317 -21.38 9.75 -15.78
C PHE A 317 -22.70 10.29 -16.38
N ALA A 318 -23.58 10.90 -15.56
CA ALA A 318 -24.78 11.58 -16.04
C ALA A 318 -24.43 12.83 -16.89
N LEU A 319 -23.31 13.50 -16.58
CA LEU A 319 -22.86 14.69 -17.27
C LEU A 319 -22.00 14.40 -18.50
N LEU A 320 -21.32 13.25 -18.58
CA LEU A 320 -20.50 12.85 -19.73
C LEU A 320 -21.35 12.73 -21.00
N ARG A 321 -20.94 13.38 -22.08
CA ARG A 321 -21.63 13.38 -23.37
C ARG A 321 -20.64 13.15 -24.52
N PRO A 322 -21.07 12.51 -25.63
CA PRO A 322 -20.31 12.57 -26.85
C PRO A 322 -20.10 14.03 -27.27
N SER A 323 -18.86 14.42 -27.44
CA SER A 323 -18.47 15.80 -27.82
C SER A 323 -17.28 15.72 -28.78
N PRO A 324 -17.10 16.72 -29.66
CA PRO A 324 -15.91 16.78 -30.51
C PRO A 324 -14.65 16.81 -29.66
N VAL A 325 -13.61 16.09 -30.09
CA VAL A 325 -12.34 15.93 -29.36
C VAL A 325 -11.66 17.26 -29.03
N GLU A 326 -11.82 18.25 -29.90
CA GLU A 326 -11.24 19.60 -29.72
C GLU A 326 -12.08 20.55 -28.88
N SER A 327 -13.27 20.12 -28.43
CA SER A 327 -14.17 20.99 -27.69
C SER A 327 -13.69 21.26 -26.27
N ASP A 328 -14.05 22.46 -25.76
CA ASP A 328 -13.87 22.79 -24.33
C ASP A 328 -14.52 21.78 -23.42
N ARG A 329 -15.65 21.23 -23.85
CA ARG A 329 -16.40 20.25 -23.06
C ARG A 329 -15.61 18.96 -22.90
N GLU A 330 -15.04 18.41 -23.96
CA GLU A 330 -14.21 17.21 -23.90
C GLU A 330 -13.03 17.39 -22.95
N GLN A 331 -12.40 18.57 -23.02
CA GLN A 331 -11.30 18.94 -22.14
C GLN A 331 -11.72 19.03 -20.67
N LEU A 332 -12.91 19.60 -20.39
CA LEU A 332 -13.48 19.63 -19.03
C LEU A 332 -13.81 18.22 -18.52
N GLU A 333 -14.41 17.38 -19.36
CA GLU A 333 -14.77 16.01 -19.01
C GLU A 333 -13.53 15.18 -18.65
N TRP A 334 -12.43 15.29 -19.39
CA TRP A 334 -11.15 14.68 -19.05
C TRP A 334 -10.60 15.17 -17.70
N ALA A 335 -10.62 16.49 -17.48
CA ALA A 335 -10.15 17.09 -16.23
C ALA A 335 -10.93 16.58 -15.02
N VAL A 336 -12.27 16.60 -15.10
CA VAL A 336 -13.17 16.18 -14.03
C VAL A 336 -13.07 14.68 -13.78
N PHE A 337 -13.03 13.87 -14.85
CA PHE A 337 -12.93 12.43 -14.73
C PHE A 337 -11.63 12.02 -14.03
N LEU A 338 -10.48 12.53 -14.50
CA LEU A 338 -9.19 12.22 -13.86
C LEU A 338 -9.16 12.64 -12.38
N PHE A 339 -9.72 13.80 -12.06
CA PHE A 339 -9.79 14.28 -10.68
C PHE A 339 -10.67 13.39 -9.79
N SER A 340 -11.80 12.91 -10.34
CA SER A 340 -12.69 11.99 -9.62
C SER A 340 -12.00 10.69 -9.20
N LEU A 341 -11.02 10.20 -9.99
CA LEU A 341 -10.28 8.98 -9.65
C LEU A 341 -9.45 9.16 -8.37
N LEU A 342 -8.95 10.36 -8.09
CA LEU A 342 -8.26 10.66 -6.83
C LEU A 342 -9.22 10.66 -5.64
N LEU A 343 -10.41 11.24 -5.80
CA LEU A 343 -11.43 11.26 -4.74
C LEU A 343 -11.98 9.86 -4.43
N LEU A 344 -11.99 8.99 -5.42
CA LEU A 344 -12.43 7.59 -5.28
C LEU A 344 -11.32 6.66 -4.81
N SER A 345 -10.07 7.10 -4.89
CA SER A 345 -8.94 6.32 -4.38
C SER A 345 -9.07 6.13 -2.87
N PRO A 346 -9.04 4.90 -2.37
CA PRO A 346 -9.18 4.65 -0.93
C PRO A 346 -7.95 5.09 -0.12
N VAL A 347 -6.75 5.17 -0.73
CA VAL A 347 -5.50 5.54 -0.06
C VAL A 347 -4.67 6.50 -0.92
N PRO A 348 -5.15 7.73 -1.21
CA PRO A 348 -4.39 8.70 -2.00
C PRO A 348 -3.39 9.46 -1.11
N SER A 349 -2.16 8.96 -1.02
CA SER A 349 -1.05 9.69 -0.38
C SER A 349 -0.68 10.95 -1.16
N SER A 350 0.12 11.86 -0.56
CA SER A 350 0.48 13.16 -1.16
C SER A 350 0.98 13.08 -2.59
N TYR A 351 1.82 12.10 -2.90
CA TYR A 351 2.40 11.93 -4.23
C TYR A 351 1.38 11.51 -5.30
N HIS A 352 0.23 10.94 -4.94
CA HIS A 352 -0.85 10.64 -5.89
C HIS A 352 -1.41 11.93 -6.53
N PHE A 353 -1.39 13.03 -5.78
CA PHE A 353 -1.89 14.32 -6.27
C PHE A 353 -1.03 14.95 -7.37
N VAL A 354 0.14 14.39 -7.72
CA VAL A 354 0.92 14.81 -8.88
C VAL A 354 0.11 14.73 -10.17
N VAL A 355 -0.78 13.73 -10.32
CA VAL A 355 -1.61 13.59 -11.53
C VAL A 355 -2.65 14.70 -11.69
N MET A 356 -2.98 15.45 -10.61
CA MET A 356 -3.82 16.65 -10.69
C MET A 356 -3.23 17.73 -11.59
N ILE A 357 -1.92 17.74 -11.84
CA ILE A 357 -1.28 18.68 -12.78
C ILE A 357 -2.00 18.65 -14.12
N LEU A 358 -2.31 17.45 -14.64
CA LEU A 358 -3.08 17.31 -15.87
C LEU A 358 -4.49 17.93 -15.71
N SER A 359 -5.23 17.53 -14.67
CA SER A 359 -6.60 18.02 -14.45
C SER A 359 -6.68 19.54 -14.32
N ILE A 360 -5.80 20.14 -13.51
CA ILE A 360 -5.84 21.59 -13.26
C ILE A 360 -5.40 22.41 -14.48
N VAL A 361 -4.39 21.93 -15.24
CA VAL A 361 -3.95 22.59 -16.47
C VAL A 361 -5.08 22.60 -17.50
N LEU A 362 -5.76 21.47 -17.70
CA LEU A 362 -6.90 21.38 -18.62
C LEU A 362 -8.05 22.29 -18.19
N PHE A 363 -8.37 22.29 -16.90
CA PHE A 363 -9.48 23.08 -16.36
C PHE A 363 -9.21 24.58 -16.44
N VAL A 364 -8.04 25.04 -16.02
CA VAL A 364 -7.64 26.45 -16.05
C VAL A 364 -7.55 26.96 -17.48
N ASP A 365 -7.06 26.15 -18.43
CA ASP A 365 -7.00 26.50 -19.85
C ASP A 365 -8.38 26.85 -20.41
N VAL A 366 -9.39 26.01 -20.13
CA VAL A 366 -10.78 26.31 -20.56
C VAL A 366 -11.33 27.57 -19.90
N LEU A 367 -11.12 27.74 -18.59
CA LEU A 367 -11.62 28.90 -17.87
C LEU A 367 -11.02 30.22 -18.38
N LEU A 368 -9.71 30.22 -18.68
CA LEU A 368 -9.04 31.40 -19.21
C LEU A 368 -9.48 31.72 -20.65
N ARG A 369 -9.68 30.72 -21.52
CA ARG A 369 -10.25 30.90 -22.86
C ARG A 369 -11.66 31.51 -22.79
N ARG A 370 -12.44 31.10 -21.80
CA ARG A 370 -13.80 31.65 -21.53
C ARG A 370 -13.80 32.96 -20.75
N LYS A 371 -12.62 33.53 -20.48
CA LYS A 371 -12.45 34.77 -19.69
C LYS A 371 -13.09 34.70 -18.29
N SER A 372 -13.22 33.48 -17.73
CA SER A 372 -13.78 33.22 -16.39
C SER A 372 -12.71 33.31 -15.31
N TYR A 373 -12.08 34.46 -15.18
CA TYR A 373 -10.91 34.71 -14.34
C TYR A 373 -11.17 34.41 -12.84
N GLY A 374 -12.37 34.74 -12.33
CA GLY A 374 -12.74 34.47 -10.94
C GLY A 374 -12.75 32.99 -10.61
N HIS A 375 -13.37 32.16 -11.45
CA HIS A 375 -13.35 30.72 -11.26
C HIS A 375 -11.95 30.13 -11.44
N ALA A 376 -11.14 30.66 -12.37
CA ALA A 376 -9.76 30.25 -12.56
C ALA A 376 -8.92 30.54 -11.28
N SER A 377 -9.06 31.73 -10.69
CA SER A 377 -8.38 32.11 -9.46
C SER A 377 -8.79 31.21 -8.30
N ILE A 378 -10.09 30.94 -8.11
CA ILE A 378 -10.58 30.02 -7.07
C ILE A 378 -10.00 28.62 -7.27
N ALA A 379 -10.00 28.10 -8.51
CA ALA A 379 -9.44 26.78 -8.81
C ALA A 379 -7.94 26.69 -8.48
N ILE A 380 -7.15 27.68 -8.87
CA ILE A 380 -5.71 27.75 -8.61
C ILE A 380 -5.45 27.87 -7.10
N THR A 381 -6.24 28.68 -6.38
CA THR A 381 -6.11 28.84 -4.93
C THR A 381 -6.42 27.52 -4.20
N LEU A 382 -7.55 26.87 -4.52
CA LEU A 382 -7.88 25.56 -3.93
C LEU A 382 -6.80 24.51 -4.22
N TYR A 383 -6.30 24.49 -5.45
CA TYR A 383 -5.22 23.58 -5.84
C TYR A 383 -3.92 23.83 -5.06
N ALA A 384 -3.52 25.08 -4.89
CA ALA A 384 -2.36 25.46 -4.09
C ALA A 384 -2.56 25.08 -2.61
N LEU A 385 -3.75 25.32 -2.05
CA LEU A 385 -4.09 24.94 -0.67
C LEU A 385 -4.05 23.41 -0.48
N ILE A 386 -4.58 22.62 -1.41
CA ILE A 386 -4.48 21.15 -1.39
C ILE A 386 -3.02 20.71 -1.30
N SER A 387 -2.13 21.42 -2.01
CA SER A 387 -0.71 21.09 -1.99
C SER A 387 -0.03 21.42 -0.66
N VAL A 388 -0.36 22.55 -0.02
CA VAL A 388 0.40 23.01 1.17
C VAL A 388 -0.25 22.64 2.50
N VAL A 389 -1.52 22.27 2.54
CA VAL A 389 -2.25 21.98 3.79
C VAL A 389 -1.62 20.86 4.64
N GLU A 390 -0.92 19.94 4.02
CA GLU A 390 -0.18 18.85 4.71
C GLU A 390 1.00 19.37 5.55
N LEU A 391 1.48 20.58 5.25
CA LEU A 391 2.57 21.21 6.00
C LEU A 391 2.08 21.82 7.32
N TRP A 392 0.77 21.92 7.51
CA TRP A 392 0.19 22.48 8.72
C TRP A 392 0.15 21.44 9.83
N ALA A 393 0.94 21.66 10.85
CA ALA A 393 0.86 20.89 12.09
C ALA A 393 -0.45 21.24 12.80
N ILE A 394 -1.37 20.29 12.90
CA ILE A 394 -2.60 20.45 13.66
C ILE A 394 -2.26 20.22 15.14
N PRO A 395 -2.58 21.18 16.04
CA PRO A 395 -2.29 21.01 17.47
C PRO A 395 -2.99 19.76 18.03
N THR A 396 -2.23 18.88 18.64
CA THR A 396 -2.73 17.63 19.26
C THR A 396 -3.64 17.86 20.47
N ARG A 397 -3.67 19.09 21.00
CA ARG A 397 -4.49 19.51 22.16
C ARG A 397 -5.95 19.85 21.81
N LEU A 398 -6.33 19.79 20.51
CA LEU A 398 -7.70 20.03 20.09
C LEU A 398 -8.64 18.91 20.56
N ASN A 399 -9.93 19.25 20.69
CA ASN A 399 -10.97 18.25 20.92
C ASN A 399 -10.81 17.11 19.89
N PRO A 400 -10.78 15.82 20.29
CA PRO A 400 -10.55 14.69 19.39
C PRO A 400 -11.48 14.67 18.17
N HIS A 401 -12.73 15.08 18.34
CA HIS A 401 -13.71 15.11 17.25
C HIS A 401 -13.41 16.21 16.23
N LEU A 402 -13.06 17.42 16.73
CA LEU A 402 -12.64 18.52 15.85
C LEU A 402 -11.33 18.19 15.13
N PHE A 403 -10.40 17.53 15.83
CA PHE A 403 -9.15 17.05 15.24
C PHE A 403 -9.40 16.13 14.04
N ILE A 404 -10.35 15.18 14.14
CA ILE A 404 -10.70 14.28 13.03
C ILE A 404 -11.08 15.09 11.78
N PHE A 405 -11.95 16.09 11.90
CA PHE A 405 -12.36 16.90 10.74
C PHE A 405 -11.22 17.73 10.14
N LEU A 406 -10.43 18.39 10.98
CA LEU A 406 -9.31 19.23 10.54
C LEU A 406 -8.16 18.42 9.94
N ALA A 407 -7.92 17.20 10.42
CA ALA A 407 -6.89 16.31 9.90
C ALA A 407 -7.15 15.90 8.44
N PHE A 408 -8.41 15.91 8.01
CA PHE A 408 -8.79 15.63 6.62
C PHE A 408 -9.01 16.90 5.77
N ALA A 409 -8.41 18.04 6.14
CA ALA A 409 -8.57 19.29 5.40
C ALA A 409 -8.27 19.18 3.90
N ARG A 410 -7.28 18.36 3.51
CA ARG A 410 -6.99 18.08 2.09
C ARG A 410 -8.19 17.46 1.37
N LEU A 411 -8.90 16.53 2.00
CA LEU A 411 -10.11 15.92 1.44
C LEU A 411 -11.19 16.97 1.18
N TRP A 412 -11.43 17.86 2.15
CA TRP A 412 -12.44 18.90 2.02
C TRP A 412 -12.12 19.90 0.90
N LEU A 413 -10.86 20.31 0.81
CA LEU A 413 -10.40 21.18 -0.29
C LEU A 413 -10.52 20.49 -1.65
N ALA A 414 -10.21 19.18 -1.71
CA ALA A 414 -10.39 18.40 -2.95
C ALA A 414 -11.85 18.25 -3.34
N ILE A 415 -12.78 18.08 -2.38
CA ILE A 415 -14.22 18.05 -2.64
C ILE A 415 -14.69 19.42 -3.17
N LEU A 416 -14.24 20.53 -2.59
CA LEU A 416 -14.58 21.87 -3.06
C LEU A 416 -14.09 22.12 -4.49
N LEU A 417 -12.86 21.69 -4.82
CA LEU A 417 -12.33 21.81 -6.17
C LEU A 417 -13.10 20.91 -7.15
N PHE A 418 -13.45 19.69 -6.75
CA PHE A 418 -14.29 18.80 -7.57
C PHE A 418 -15.69 19.40 -7.82
N ALA A 419 -16.31 19.98 -6.81
CA ALA A 419 -17.59 20.66 -6.96
C ALA A 419 -17.50 21.82 -7.98
N LEU A 420 -16.42 22.61 -7.93
CA LEU A 420 -16.17 23.66 -8.91
C LEU A 420 -16.04 23.11 -10.34
N PHE A 421 -15.35 21.97 -10.51
CA PHE A 421 -15.24 21.28 -11.80
C PHE A 421 -16.60 20.82 -12.31
N VAL A 422 -17.39 20.16 -11.46
CA VAL A 422 -18.74 19.66 -11.80
C VAL A 422 -19.68 20.81 -12.15
N VAL A 423 -19.69 21.90 -11.36
CA VAL A 423 -20.51 23.10 -11.65
C VAL A 423 -20.12 23.72 -12.99
N SER A 424 -18.83 23.78 -13.30
CA SER A 424 -18.36 24.31 -14.60
C SER A 424 -18.81 23.41 -15.76
N LEU A 425 -18.84 22.09 -15.56
CA LEU A 425 -19.34 21.14 -16.55
C LEU A 425 -20.88 21.22 -16.73
N ILE A 426 -21.64 21.46 -15.66
CA ILE A 426 -23.09 21.66 -15.71
C ILE A 426 -23.45 22.98 -16.47
N ARG A 427 -22.71 24.05 -16.21
CA ARG A 427 -22.92 25.35 -16.83
C ARG A 427 -22.54 25.37 -18.31
N ASP A 428 -21.78 24.40 -18.77
CA ASP A 428 -21.41 24.26 -20.17
C ASP A 428 -22.61 23.80 -21.02
N ARG A 429 -23.34 24.78 -21.55
CA ARG A 429 -24.53 24.60 -22.40
C ARG A 429 -24.15 24.33 -23.85
N ALA A 430 -23.34 23.32 -24.14
CA ALA A 430 -23.13 22.93 -25.52
C ALA A 430 -24.47 22.54 -26.18
N PRO A 431 -24.72 22.93 -27.43
CA PRO A 431 -25.98 22.64 -28.12
C PRO A 431 -26.23 21.14 -28.11
N ARG A 432 -27.46 20.75 -27.76
CA ARG A 432 -27.90 19.33 -27.76
C ARG A 432 -27.99 18.84 -29.21
N THR A 433 -26.88 18.30 -29.73
CA THR A 433 -26.83 17.77 -31.10
C THR A 433 -27.28 16.30 -31.18
N VAL A 434 -27.73 15.69 -30.09
CA VAL A 434 -28.11 14.29 -30.07
C VAL A 434 -29.57 14.11 -29.62
N PRO A 435 -30.41 13.38 -30.40
CA PRO A 435 -31.80 13.13 -30.02
C PRO A 435 -31.93 12.29 -28.75
N ASN A 436 -33.06 12.42 -28.09
CA ASN A 436 -33.55 11.89 -26.82
C ASN A 436 -33.26 10.40 -26.47
N THR A 437 -32.02 9.93 -26.59
CA THR A 437 -31.59 8.63 -26.02
C THR A 437 -31.21 8.73 -24.55
N VAL A 438 -31.35 9.92 -23.95
CA VAL A 438 -31.03 10.24 -22.56
C VAL A 438 -31.75 9.35 -21.54
N PRO A 439 -33.08 9.04 -21.63
CA PRO A 439 -33.75 8.29 -20.60
C PRO A 439 -33.23 6.86 -20.43
N ARG A 440 -32.93 6.14 -21.53
CA ARG A 440 -32.39 4.76 -21.43
C ARG A 440 -30.99 4.71 -20.80
N ARG A 441 -30.11 5.66 -21.14
CA ARG A 441 -28.78 5.72 -20.54
C ARG A 441 -28.82 6.09 -19.07
N LEU A 442 -29.65 7.04 -18.68
CA LEU A 442 -29.84 7.39 -17.28
C LEU A 442 -30.45 6.25 -16.48
N LEU A 443 -31.42 5.52 -17.05
CA LEU A 443 -31.99 4.34 -16.43
C LEU A 443 -30.94 3.25 -16.23
N LEU A 444 -30.13 2.98 -17.26
CA LEU A 444 -29.01 2.02 -17.17
C LEU A 444 -28.00 2.44 -16.10
N LEU A 445 -27.62 3.73 -16.07
CA LEU A 445 -26.71 4.26 -15.09
C LEU A 445 -27.28 4.12 -13.67
N TYR A 446 -28.54 4.45 -13.48
CA TYR A 446 -29.23 4.28 -12.20
C TYR A 446 -29.29 2.83 -11.77
N ALA A 447 -29.70 1.91 -12.65
CA ALA A 447 -29.74 0.47 -12.37
C ALA A 447 -28.36 -0.07 -12.02
N LEU A 448 -27.32 0.27 -12.82
CA LEU A 448 -25.94 -0.14 -12.54
C LEU A 448 -25.43 0.41 -11.22
N SER A 449 -25.67 1.70 -10.94
CA SER A 449 -25.29 2.33 -9.67
C SER A 449 -25.99 1.67 -8.48
N THR A 450 -27.26 1.28 -8.63
CA THR A 450 -28.01 0.56 -7.59
C THR A 450 -27.42 -0.82 -7.34
N VAL A 451 -27.09 -1.58 -8.40
CA VAL A 451 -26.46 -2.91 -8.27
C VAL A 451 -25.08 -2.78 -7.60
N VAL A 452 -24.24 -1.85 -8.04
CA VAL A 452 -22.91 -1.60 -7.44
C VAL A 452 -23.06 -1.19 -5.98
N PHE A 453 -24.02 -0.32 -5.65
CA PHE A 453 -24.28 0.10 -4.28
C PHE A 453 -24.68 -1.09 -3.39
N LEU A 454 -25.71 -1.85 -3.80
CA LEU A 454 -26.18 -2.99 -3.00
C LEU A 454 -25.10 -4.04 -2.82
N SER A 455 -24.35 -4.38 -3.90
CA SER A 455 -23.26 -5.34 -3.82
C SER A 455 -22.15 -4.85 -2.89
N SER A 456 -21.79 -3.56 -2.95
CA SER A 456 -20.78 -2.97 -2.07
C SER A 456 -21.24 -2.95 -0.61
N VAL A 457 -22.50 -2.56 -0.34
CA VAL A 457 -23.06 -2.57 1.03
C VAL A 457 -23.05 -3.99 1.60
N ILE A 458 -23.46 -4.99 0.81
CA ILE A 458 -23.43 -6.39 1.24
C ILE A 458 -22.00 -6.83 1.52
N GLY A 459 -21.06 -6.52 0.62
CA GLY A 459 -19.63 -6.85 0.77
C GLY A 459 -19.02 -6.24 2.02
N TYR A 460 -19.24 -4.94 2.28
CA TYR A 460 -18.72 -4.29 3.48
C TYR A 460 -19.40 -4.79 4.76
N ARG A 461 -20.70 -5.08 4.73
CA ARG A 461 -21.39 -5.69 5.88
C ARG A 461 -20.83 -7.06 6.21
N HIS A 462 -20.56 -7.88 5.20
CA HIS A 462 -19.92 -9.18 5.38
C HIS A 462 -18.49 -9.00 5.94
N HIS A 463 -17.71 -8.09 5.36
CA HIS A 463 -16.34 -7.80 5.80
C HIS A 463 -16.28 -7.41 7.29
N PHE A 464 -17.22 -6.59 7.77
CA PHE A 464 -17.24 -6.16 9.16
C PHE A 464 -18.10 -7.01 10.09
N ALA A 465 -18.73 -8.08 9.61
CA ALA A 465 -19.66 -8.89 10.41
C ALA A 465 -19.03 -9.44 11.70
N HIS A 466 -17.77 -9.84 11.63
CA HIS A 466 -17.02 -10.41 12.76
C HIS A 466 -16.03 -9.45 13.42
N LEU A 467 -15.95 -8.20 12.95
CA LEU A 467 -14.94 -7.25 13.41
C LEU A 467 -15.00 -7.00 14.93
N LYS A 468 -16.21 -6.86 15.50
CA LYS A 468 -16.38 -6.64 16.95
C LYS A 468 -15.86 -7.83 17.77
N GLN A 469 -16.13 -9.05 17.32
CA GLN A 469 -15.67 -10.26 17.97
C GLN A 469 -14.16 -10.38 17.90
N GLU A 470 -13.56 -10.12 16.73
CA GLU A 470 -12.09 -10.11 16.55
C GLU A 470 -11.42 -9.02 17.38
N MET A 471 -12.01 -7.83 17.46
CA MET A 471 -11.49 -6.76 18.34
C MET A 471 -11.54 -7.14 19.82
N GLY A 472 -12.56 -7.90 20.24
CA GLY A 472 -12.67 -8.42 21.61
C GLY A 472 -11.62 -9.44 22.00
N ARG A 473 -10.94 -10.06 21.01
CA ARG A 473 -9.86 -11.05 21.23
C ARG A 473 -8.46 -10.40 21.31
N ARG A 474 -8.33 -9.10 21.12
CA ARG A 474 -7.03 -8.41 21.09
C ARG A 474 -6.25 -8.56 22.38
N ILE A 475 -5.01 -8.98 22.26
CA ILE A 475 -3.94 -8.72 23.21
C ILE A 475 -3.33 -7.39 22.78
N LEU A 476 -3.35 -6.38 23.63
CA LEU A 476 -2.91 -5.02 23.29
C LEU A 476 -1.44 -5.03 22.85
N PRO A 477 -1.13 -4.70 21.57
CA PRO A 477 0.24 -4.50 21.15
C PRO A 477 0.78 -3.18 21.71
N PRO A 478 2.10 -3.01 21.80
CA PRO A 478 2.72 -1.72 22.10
C PRO A 478 2.28 -0.65 21.09
N THR A 479 2.04 0.57 21.57
CA THR A 479 1.55 1.69 20.73
C THR A 479 2.53 2.12 19.63
N SER A 480 3.83 1.80 19.76
CA SER A 480 4.88 2.10 18.78
C SER A 480 5.04 1.01 17.69
N THR A 481 4.23 -0.04 17.72
CA THR A 481 4.38 -1.19 16.85
C THR A 481 3.37 -1.15 15.70
N TYR A 482 3.87 -1.16 14.46
CA TYR A 482 3.02 -1.25 13.25
C TYR A 482 2.59 -2.69 12.94
N LEU A 483 3.46 -3.66 13.25
CA LEU A 483 3.22 -5.09 13.06
C LEU A 483 3.68 -5.82 14.32
N ALA A 484 2.89 -6.77 14.80
CA ALA A 484 3.26 -7.70 15.85
C ALA A 484 2.92 -9.13 15.40
N THR A 485 3.86 -10.05 15.49
CA THR A 485 3.71 -11.44 15.04
C THR A 485 4.53 -12.41 15.92
N ASN A 486 4.38 -13.71 15.68
CA ASN A 486 5.13 -14.77 16.34
C ASN A 486 5.13 -14.65 17.89
N PRO A 487 3.95 -14.59 18.57
CA PRO A 487 3.90 -14.54 20.03
C PRO A 487 4.41 -15.87 20.61
N GLN A 488 5.30 -15.81 21.61
CA GLN A 488 5.82 -16.95 22.34
C GLN A 488 5.60 -16.76 23.83
N PRO A 489 5.01 -17.74 24.56
CA PRO A 489 4.75 -17.59 25.99
C PRO A 489 6.06 -17.57 26.80
N GLN A 490 6.09 -16.73 27.83
CA GLN A 490 7.16 -16.62 28.82
C GLN A 490 6.56 -16.59 30.21
N SER A 491 7.36 -16.87 31.27
CA SER A 491 6.89 -16.95 32.66
C SER A 491 6.12 -15.69 33.13
N ASN A 492 6.50 -14.50 32.63
CA ASN A 492 5.90 -13.21 33.00
C ASN A 492 5.20 -12.52 31.82
N GLY A 493 4.58 -13.28 30.90
CA GLY A 493 3.88 -12.72 29.75
C GLY A 493 4.26 -13.41 28.44
N TYR A 494 4.59 -12.64 27.42
CA TYR A 494 5.00 -13.19 26.11
C TYR A 494 6.02 -12.29 25.43
N LEU A 495 6.84 -12.89 24.59
CA LEU A 495 7.70 -12.21 23.62
C LEU A 495 7.03 -12.26 22.24
N PHE A 496 7.37 -11.30 21.39
CA PHE A 496 6.87 -11.29 20.02
C PHE A 496 7.79 -10.49 19.08
N THR A 497 7.76 -10.80 17.81
CA THR A 497 8.43 -10.00 16.78
C THR A 497 7.60 -8.77 16.48
N ALA A 498 8.23 -7.59 16.49
CA ALA A 498 7.60 -6.31 16.22
C ALA A 498 8.33 -5.54 15.14
N MET A 499 7.56 -4.87 14.27
CA MET A 499 8.06 -3.85 13.36
C MET A 499 8.01 -2.50 14.07
N THR A 500 9.19 -1.90 14.27
CA THR A 500 9.37 -0.59 14.89
C THR A 500 9.95 0.40 13.87
N PRO A 501 10.03 1.72 14.20
CA PRO A 501 10.71 2.68 13.33
C PRO A 501 12.18 2.31 13.00
N ASP A 502 12.84 1.56 13.90
CA ASP A 502 14.25 1.16 13.78
C ASP A 502 14.45 -0.22 13.11
N GLY A 503 13.40 -0.84 12.61
CA GLY A 503 13.41 -2.16 11.98
C GLY A 503 12.67 -3.22 12.79
N TYR A 504 12.96 -4.49 12.54
CA TYR A 504 12.38 -5.61 13.30
C TYR A 504 13.09 -5.80 14.63
N ARG A 505 12.31 -6.02 15.70
CA ARG A 505 12.81 -6.26 17.07
C ARG A 505 11.97 -7.32 17.76
N ILE A 506 12.59 -8.08 18.65
CA ILE A 506 11.88 -8.93 19.60
C ILE A 506 11.58 -8.08 20.84
N LEU A 507 10.30 -7.96 21.17
CA LEU A 507 9.80 -7.17 22.28
C LEU A 507 9.05 -8.04 23.28
N ASP A 508 9.08 -7.63 24.56
CA ASP A 508 8.14 -8.10 25.57
C ASP A 508 6.81 -7.31 25.51
N GLN A 509 5.84 -7.73 26.31
CA GLN A 509 4.53 -7.07 26.35
C GLN A 509 4.56 -5.62 26.89
N GLN A 510 5.65 -5.18 27.54
CA GLN A 510 5.90 -3.81 27.96
C GLN A 510 6.65 -2.98 26.93
N SER A 511 6.95 -3.55 25.76
CA SER A 511 7.71 -2.93 24.66
C SER A 511 9.21 -2.77 24.93
N HIS A 512 9.78 -3.52 25.88
CA HIS A 512 11.22 -3.56 26.04
C HIS A 512 11.82 -4.49 25.02
N ALA A 513 12.82 -4.01 24.29
CA ALA A 513 13.57 -4.83 23.33
C ALA A 513 14.53 -5.77 24.07
N ILE A 514 14.71 -6.97 23.54
CA ILE A 514 15.81 -7.84 23.94
C ILE A 514 17.10 -7.10 23.57
N SER A 515 17.90 -6.77 24.59
CA SER A 515 19.14 -6.01 24.41
C SER A 515 20.24 -6.94 23.88
N LEU A 516 20.83 -6.56 22.74
CA LEU A 516 22.09 -7.04 22.26
C LEU A 516 23.13 -5.98 22.59
N GLU A 517 24.15 -6.30 23.38
CA GLU A 517 25.05 -5.27 23.98
C GLU A 517 25.97 -4.51 23.01
N ASP A 518 25.99 -4.83 21.72
CA ASP A 518 26.86 -4.14 20.77
C ASP A 518 26.20 -2.83 20.28
N LYS A 519 26.45 -1.74 21.04
CA LYS A 519 25.96 -0.39 20.74
C LYS A 519 26.74 0.33 19.64
N ALA A 520 27.82 -0.25 19.12
CA ALA A 520 28.75 0.41 18.19
C ALA A 520 28.35 0.22 16.73
N GLN A 521 27.48 -0.72 16.39
CA GLN A 521 27.01 -0.98 15.03
C GLN A 521 25.48 -0.80 14.93
N PRO A 522 24.93 -0.51 13.71
CA PRO A 522 23.49 -0.59 13.49
C PRO A 522 22.99 -1.95 13.96
N SER A 523 22.02 -1.95 14.87
CA SER A 523 21.46 -3.17 15.42
C SER A 523 20.81 -3.98 14.30
N PRO A 524 21.21 -5.25 14.06
CA PRO A 524 20.61 -6.07 13.00
C PRO A 524 19.12 -6.31 13.26
N ASP A 525 18.36 -6.58 12.21
CA ASP A 525 16.96 -6.92 12.35
C ASP A 525 16.79 -8.28 13.02
N GLN A 526 15.97 -8.31 14.09
CA GLN A 526 15.59 -9.51 14.84
C GLN A 526 14.30 -10.07 14.24
N LEU A 527 14.41 -10.98 13.28
CA LEU A 527 13.27 -11.39 12.44
C LEU A 527 12.39 -12.45 13.05
N THR A 528 12.99 -13.53 13.53
CA THR A 528 12.27 -14.63 14.18
C THR A 528 13.02 -15.10 15.41
N PHE A 529 12.35 -15.90 16.24
CA PHE A 529 12.97 -16.49 17.42
C PHE A 529 12.22 -17.75 17.85
N THR A 530 12.87 -18.57 18.66
CA THR A 530 12.26 -19.66 19.38
C THR A 530 12.69 -19.63 20.84
N LEU A 531 11.85 -20.18 21.71
CA LEU A 531 12.15 -20.38 23.11
C LEU A 531 12.51 -21.87 23.35
N SER A 532 13.56 -22.11 24.11
CA SER A 532 13.83 -23.43 24.62
C SER A 532 12.93 -23.77 25.82
N PRO A 533 12.82 -25.04 26.23
CA PRO A 533 11.98 -25.43 27.38
C PRO A 533 12.34 -24.74 28.71
N ASP A 534 13.57 -24.27 28.86
CA ASP A 534 14.04 -23.43 29.98
C ASP A 534 13.83 -21.94 29.78
N HIS A 535 13.04 -21.55 28.78
CA HIS A 535 12.76 -20.18 28.36
C HIS A 535 13.98 -19.35 27.89
N SER A 536 15.06 -20.00 27.52
CA SER A 536 16.17 -19.35 26.84
C SER A 536 15.76 -18.94 25.41
N VAL A 537 16.28 -17.79 24.92
CA VAL A 537 15.89 -17.23 23.62
C VAL A 537 16.97 -17.48 22.57
N LEU A 538 16.59 -18.13 21.49
CA LEU A 538 17.41 -18.25 20.28
C LEU A 538 16.84 -17.31 19.20
N LEU A 539 17.64 -16.34 18.77
CA LEU A 539 17.25 -15.28 17.85
C LEU A 539 17.79 -15.52 16.44
N GLU A 540 16.98 -15.21 15.44
CA GLU A 540 17.46 -14.98 14.08
C GLU A 540 17.75 -13.49 13.90
N LEU A 541 19.00 -13.17 13.55
CA LEU A 541 19.44 -11.84 13.17
C LEU A 541 19.73 -11.79 11.67
N ALA A 542 19.32 -10.71 11.00
CA ALA A 542 19.63 -10.49 9.61
C ALA A 542 20.33 -9.13 9.41
N ASP A 543 21.41 -9.15 8.64
CA ASP A 543 22.14 -7.97 8.17
C ASP A 543 22.86 -8.25 6.85
N ALA A 544 23.77 -7.38 6.43
CA ALA A 544 24.55 -7.52 5.20
C ALA A 544 25.46 -8.76 5.14
N THR A 545 25.70 -9.42 6.29
CA THR A 545 26.47 -10.67 6.36
C THR A 545 25.60 -11.92 6.16
N GLY A 546 24.28 -11.75 6.06
CA GLY A 546 23.28 -12.80 5.94
C GLY A 546 22.49 -13.02 7.23
N SER A 547 21.68 -14.08 7.27
CA SER A 547 21.00 -14.51 8.49
C SER A 547 21.89 -15.39 9.34
N ARG A 548 21.80 -15.24 10.68
CA ARG A 548 22.50 -16.05 11.65
C ARG A 548 21.68 -16.27 12.91
N LEU A 549 21.89 -17.39 13.54
CA LEU A 549 21.27 -17.70 14.84
C LEU A 549 22.26 -17.35 15.96
N VAL A 550 21.74 -16.63 16.94
CA VAL A 550 22.49 -16.21 18.13
C VAL A 550 21.70 -16.50 19.38
N SER A 551 22.40 -16.74 20.50
CA SER A 551 21.77 -16.77 21.81
C SER A 551 21.60 -15.36 22.35
N ALA A 552 20.45 -15.08 23.00
CA ALA A 552 20.26 -13.80 23.71
C ALA A 552 21.12 -13.79 25.01
N PRO A 553 21.70 -12.62 25.36
CA PRO A 553 22.48 -12.49 26.60
C PRO A 553 21.64 -12.85 27.83
N GLY A 554 22.19 -13.65 28.72
CA GLY A 554 21.64 -13.95 30.05
C GLY A 554 20.60 -15.05 30.14
N GLN A 555 20.17 -15.67 29.05
CA GLN A 555 19.12 -16.70 29.08
C GLN A 555 19.50 -18.04 28.42
N LEU A 556 20.44 -18.09 27.51
CA LEU A 556 21.05 -19.34 27.06
C LEU A 556 22.43 -19.50 27.71
N ALA A 557 22.46 -19.84 28.97
CA ALA A 557 23.67 -20.36 29.56
C ALA A 557 23.90 -21.79 29.03
N LEU A 558 24.62 -21.93 27.94
CA LEU A 558 25.49 -23.09 27.77
C LEU A 558 26.40 -23.05 28.99
N GLN A 559 26.22 -24.04 29.90
CA GLN A 559 26.81 -24.10 31.22
C GLN A 559 28.22 -23.48 31.28
N ASN A 560 28.39 -22.46 32.13
CA ASN A 560 29.64 -21.85 32.58
C ASN A 560 30.25 -20.62 31.87
N GLN A 561 29.57 -19.91 31.05
CA GLN A 561 30.06 -18.57 30.63
C GLN A 561 29.01 -17.50 30.85
N THR A 562 29.34 -16.43 31.57
CA THR A 562 28.59 -15.17 31.56
C THR A 562 28.96 -14.44 30.26
N PRO A 563 28.18 -14.48 29.18
CA PRO A 563 28.56 -13.80 27.97
C PRO A 563 28.04 -12.36 28.03
N ASN A 564 28.95 -11.42 27.96
CA ASN A 564 28.63 -10.00 27.71
C ASN A 564 28.32 -9.73 26.23
N HIS A 565 28.37 -10.73 25.35
CA HIS A 565 28.10 -10.59 23.92
C HIS A 565 27.25 -11.76 23.41
N PRO A 566 26.34 -11.54 22.40
CA PRO A 566 25.59 -12.60 21.78
C PRO A 566 26.54 -13.61 21.11
N GLN A 567 26.39 -14.87 21.45
CA GLN A 567 27.20 -15.95 20.85
C GLN A 567 26.57 -16.36 19.51
N ILE A 568 27.32 -16.23 18.41
CA ILE A 568 26.90 -16.75 17.11
C ILE A 568 26.99 -18.27 17.17
N LEU A 569 25.85 -18.95 17.00
CA LEU A 569 25.76 -20.41 17.01
C LEU A 569 25.85 -20.97 15.58
N ILE A 570 25.09 -20.41 14.64
CA ILE A 570 24.98 -20.92 13.28
C ILE A 570 24.94 -19.78 12.30
N GLN A 571 25.75 -19.84 11.26
CA GLN A 571 25.73 -18.93 10.11
C GLN A 571 24.81 -19.48 9.02
N ASP A 572 24.28 -18.57 8.16
CA ASP A 572 23.40 -18.90 7.05
C ASP A 572 22.20 -19.75 7.52
N ALA A 573 21.50 -19.24 8.54
CA ALA A 573 20.43 -19.95 9.22
C ALA A 573 19.26 -19.02 9.57
N GLU A 574 18.05 -19.50 9.32
CA GLU A 574 16.78 -18.78 9.46
C GLU A 574 15.74 -19.65 10.17
N SER A 575 14.70 -19.00 10.73
CA SER A 575 13.51 -19.66 11.28
C SER A 575 13.85 -20.84 12.20
N PRO A 576 14.49 -20.59 13.35
CA PRO A 576 14.97 -21.63 14.23
C PRO A 576 13.85 -22.38 14.95
N ALA A 577 14.06 -23.69 15.19
CA ALA A 577 13.30 -24.51 16.12
C ALA A 577 14.29 -25.27 17.02
N ILE A 578 14.01 -25.35 18.32
CA ILE A 578 14.84 -26.06 19.28
C ILE A 578 14.13 -27.34 19.73
N SER A 579 14.92 -28.41 19.91
CA SER A 579 14.38 -29.69 20.38
C SER A 579 13.93 -29.63 21.85
N PRO A 580 12.97 -30.47 22.28
CA PRO A 580 12.46 -30.47 23.64
C PRO A 580 13.54 -30.75 24.72
N ASN A 581 14.61 -31.41 24.36
CA ASN A 581 15.76 -31.68 25.25
C ASN A 581 16.85 -30.56 25.14
N SER A 582 16.62 -29.50 24.40
CA SER A 582 17.56 -28.38 24.13
C SER A 582 18.92 -28.83 23.55
N GLN A 583 19.03 -30.04 22.95
CA GLN A 583 20.27 -30.56 22.39
C GLN A 583 20.39 -30.41 20.87
N SER A 584 19.32 -30.03 20.18
CA SER A 584 19.33 -29.93 18.73
C SER A 584 18.60 -28.67 18.28
N ILE A 585 19.10 -28.07 17.18
CA ILE A 585 18.49 -26.95 16.51
C ILE A 585 18.16 -27.36 15.08
N ALA A 586 16.89 -27.25 14.70
CA ALA A 586 16.47 -27.29 13.31
C ALA A 586 16.34 -25.85 12.81
N PHE A 587 16.70 -25.59 11.55
CA PHE A 587 16.67 -24.28 10.95
C PHE A 587 16.55 -24.38 9.43
N LEU A 588 16.19 -23.28 8.80
CA LEU A 588 16.11 -23.19 7.35
C LEU A 588 17.37 -22.52 6.79
N ARG A 589 17.77 -22.96 5.58
CA ARG A 589 18.65 -22.21 4.70
C ARG A 589 17.89 -21.86 3.44
N GLU A 590 17.83 -20.58 3.13
CA GLU A 590 17.10 -20.11 1.97
C GLU A 590 18.05 -19.82 0.80
N ARG A 591 17.71 -20.34 -0.38
CA ARG A 591 18.41 -20.04 -1.64
C ARG A 591 17.40 -19.59 -2.69
N LYS A 592 17.49 -18.34 -3.12
CA LYS A 592 16.63 -17.74 -4.14
C LYS A 592 15.11 -17.87 -3.81
N GLY A 593 14.74 -17.67 -2.57
CA GLY A 593 13.36 -17.74 -2.11
C GLY A 593 12.87 -19.16 -1.79
N LYS A 594 13.74 -20.17 -1.82
CA LYS A 594 13.42 -21.56 -1.50
C LYS A 594 14.15 -22.01 -0.25
N GLY A 595 13.40 -22.43 0.76
CA GLY A 595 13.92 -22.88 2.04
C GLY A 595 14.22 -24.38 2.05
N THR A 596 15.35 -24.78 2.63
CA THR A 596 15.73 -26.18 2.91
C THR A 596 15.89 -26.39 4.39
N LEU A 597 15.52 -27.58 4.91
CA LEU A 597 15.53 -27.91 6.34
C LEU A 597 16.85 -28.57 6.74
N TRP A 598 17.50 -28.02 7.75
CA TRP A 598 18.76 -28.45 8.30
C TRP A 598 18.66 -28.72 9.78
N LEU A 599 19.50 -29.60 10.27
CA LEU A 599 19.61 -30.00 11.69
C LEU A 599 21.06 -29.95 12.16
N THR A 600 21.28 -29.45 13.36
CA THR A 600 22.56 -29.54 14.06
C THR A 600 22.35 -29.91 15.52
N HIS A 601 23.39 -30.50 16.16
CA HIS A 601 23.41 -30.78 17.59
C HIS A 601 24.22 -29.72 18.31
N ILE A 602 23.77 -29.36 19.50
CA ILE A 602 24.47 -28.41 20.39
C ILE A 602 25.49 -29.23 21.19
N GLU A 603 26.76 -28.90 21.03
CA GLU A 603 27.86 -29.39 21.85
C GLU A 603 28.17 -28.36 22.95
N ALA A 604 29.00 -28.74 23.94
CA ALA A 604 29.21 -27.90 25.13
C ALA A 604 29.65 -26.45 24.86
N THR A 605 30.34 -26.18 23.76
CA THR A 605 30.81 -24.83 23.36
C THR A 605 30.57 -24.48 21.90
N THR A 606 30.10 -25.41 21.08
CA THR A 606 29.94 -25.29 19.63
C THR A 606 28.70 -26.03 19.15
N THR A 607 28.40 -25.96 17.87
CA THR A 607 27.42 -26.83 17.21
C THR A 607 28.14 -27.83 16.32
N ALA A 608 27.64 -29.07 16.24
CA ALA A 608 28.10 -30.06 15.26
C ALA A 608 27.87 -29.52 13.82
N PRO A 609 28.58 -30.01 12.81
CA PRO A 609 28.33 -29.63 11.42
C PRO A 609 26.86 -29.89 11.03
N PRO A 610 26.16 -28.90 10.48
CA PRO A 610 24.74 -29.05 10.10
C PRO A 610 24.55 -30.10 9.00
N THR A 611 23.51 -30.91 9.13
CA THR A 611 23.09 -31.93 8.15
C THR A 611 21.76 -31.51 7.53
N GLN A 612 21.63 -31.65 6.20
CA GLN A 612 20.37 -31.43 5.51
C GLN A 612 19.41 -32.60 5.78
N ILE A 613 18.20 -32.31 6.23
CA ILE A 613 17.20 -33.30 6.61
C ILE A 613 16.26 -33.65 5.48
N VAL A 614 15.97 -32.67 4.63
CA VAL A 614 15.00 -32.78 3.53
C VAL A 614 15.68 -32.34 2.24
N ASP A 615 15.46 -33.05 1.15
CA ASP A 615 16.08 -32.77 -0.13
C ASP A 615 15.51 -31.46 -0.78
N ASP A 616 16.18 -30.98 -1.82
CA ASP A 616 15.85 -29.71 -2.47
C ASP A 616 14.53 -29.74 -3.27
N SER A 617 13.79 -30.85 -3.30
CA SER A 617 12.45 -30.87 -3.92
C SER A 617 11.41 -30.15 -3.05
N TYR A 618 11.64 -30.11 -1.74
CA TYR A 618 10.79 -29.41 -0.78
C TYR A 618 11.19 -27.95 -0.62
N ASP A 619 10.22 -27.03 -0.72
CA ASP A 619 10.36 -25.64 -0.37
C ASP A 619 9.78 -25.44 1.05
N VAL A 620 10.63 -25.60 2.06
CA VAL A 620 10.24 -25.57 3.47
C VAL A 620 10.02 -24.14 3.95
N ARG A 621 8.96 -23.92 4.74
CA ARG A 621 8.58 -22.59 5.24
C ARG A 621 8.65 -22.46 6.75
N ASN A 622 8.34 -23.50 7.48
CA ASN A 622 8.34 -23.53 8.94
C ASN A 622 8.59 -24.96 9.43
N ALA A 623 9.23 -25.11 10.59
CA ALA A 623 9.47 -26.42 11.20
C ALA A 623 9.33 -26.33 12.72
N SER A 624 8.98 -27.48 13.36
CA SER A 624 8.90 -27.62 14.79
C SER A 624 9.23 -29.05 15.20
N PHE A 625 9.86 -29.24 16.35
CA PHE A 625 10.10 -30.56 16.91
C PHE A 625 8.88 -31.12 17.64
N LEU A 626 8.68 -32.42 17.51
CA LEU A 626 7.86 -33.25 18.40
C LEU A 626 8.69 -33.74 19.59
N ARG A 627 8.04 -34.15 20.68
CA ARG A 627 8.69 -34.78 21.84
C ARG A 627 9.42 -36.06 21.48
N SER A 628 8.98 -36.74 20.42
CA SER A 628 9.66 -37.91 19.87
C SER A 628 11.04 -37.62 19.28
N GLY A 629 11.35 -36.34 19.01
CA GLY A 629 12.52 -35.89 18.25
C GLY A 629 12.31 -35.82 16.74
N ASP A 630 11.13 -36.23 16.26
CA ASP A 630 10.73 -36.03 14.86
C ASP A 630 10.47 -34.54 14.57
N LEU A 631 10.52 -34.17 13.30
CA LEU A 631 10.25 -32.81 12.83
C LEU A 631 8.96 -32.75 12.02
N LEU A 632 8.04 -31.91 12.45
CA LEU A 632 6.87 -31.50 11.70
C LEU A 632 7.23 -30.22 10.96
N PHE A 633 6.91 -30.13 9.66
CA PHE A 633 7.25 -28.94 8.87
C PHE A 633 6.24 -28.65 7.75
N THR A 634 6.07 -27.39 7.41
CA THR A 634 5.31 -26.98 6.23
C THR A 634 6.24 -26.85 5.04
N ALA A 635 5.83 -27.40 3.90
CA ALA A 635 6.57 -27.29 2.66
C ALA A 635 5.66 -27.33 1.43
N ARG A 636 6.18 -26.77 0.34
CA ARG A 636 5.60 -26.90 -0.99
C ARG A 636 6.42 -27.85 -1.83
N LEU A 637 5.76 -28.81 -2.45
CA LEU A 637 6.35 -29.70 -3.45
C LEU A 637 5.96 -29.21 -4.84
N ALA A 638 6.93 -28.81 -5.66
CA ALA A 638 6.70 -28.29 -7.00
C ALA A 638 5.64 -27.16 -7.04
N LYS A 639 4.47 -27.42 -7.66
CA LYS A 639 3.37 -26.46 -7.79
C LYS A 639 2.16 -26.77 -6.89
N THR A 640 2.33 -27.65 -5.91
CA THR A 640 1.24 -27.99 -4.98
C THR A 640 1.04 -26.87 -3.93
N PRO A 641 -0.12 -26.82 -3.27
CA PRO A 641 -0.28 -26.02 -2.05
C PRO A 641 0.76 -26.37 -0.99
N THR A 642 1.04 -25.43 -0.10
CA THR A 642 1.92 -25.68 1.07
C THR A 642 1.20 -26.64 2.01
N SER A 643 1.80 -27.80 2.27
CA SER A 643 1.21 -28.86 3.10
C SER A 643 2.10 -29.18 4.27
N LEU A 644 1.56 -29.91 5.24
CA LEU A 644 2.26 -30.36 6.44
C LEU A 644 2.90 -31.74 6.21
N PHE A 645 4.16 -31.89 6.61
CA PHE A 645 4.95 -33.08 6.48
C PHE A 645 5.59 -33.48 7.81
N LEU A 646 5.82 -34.77 8.00
CA LEU A 646 6.55 -35.31 9.12
C LEU A 646 7.84 -36.01 8.63
N VAL A 647 8.94 -35.79 9.34
CA VAL A 647 10.21 -36.45 9.08
C VAL A 647 10.91 -36.88 10.37
N THR A 648 11.31 -38.16 10.44
CA THR A 648 12.28 -38.62 11.41
C THR A 648 13.67 -38.36 10.84
N PRO A 649 14.60 -37.73 11.57
CA PRO A 649 15.97 -37.54 11.08
C PRO A 649 16.56 -38.83 10.54
N GLY A 650 17.12 -38.79 9.30
CA GLY A 650 17.64 -39.96 8.61
C GLY A 650 16.62 -40.83 7.86
N LYS A 651 15.32 -40.48 7.87
CA LYS A 651 14.27 -41.12 7.07
C LYS A 651 13.70 -40.14 6.02
N GLN A 652 12.94 -40.69 5.07
CA GLN A 652 12.23 -39.87 4.07
C GLN A 652 11.03 -39.15 4.68
N PRO A 653 10.78 -37.88 4.31
CA PRO A 653 9.59 -37.18 4.72
C PRO A 653 8.31 -37.83 4.16
N HIS A 654 7.23 -37.76 4.93
CA HIS A 654 5.92 -38.20 4.45
C HIS A 654 4.84 -37.16 4.80
N PRO A 655 3.77 -37.04 3.99
CA PRO A 655 2.67 -36.11 4.25
C PRO A 655 2.01 -36.41 5.60
N PHE A 656 1.68 -35.34 6.34
CA PHE A 656 0.93 -35.45 7.58
C PHE A 656 -0.56 -35.52 7.26
N SER A 657 -1.16 -36.71 7.31
CA SER A 657 -2.49 -36.98 6.79
C SER A 657 -3.66 -36.31 7.53
N ALA A 658 -3.42 -35.93 8.80
CA ALA A 658 -4.47 -35.32 9.63
C ALA A 658 -4.85 -33.89 9.24
N LEU A 659 -4.05 -33.22 8.40
CA LEU A 659 -4.27 -31.84 7.99
C LEU A 659 -3.95 -31.65 6.49
N GLN A 660 -4.92 -31.15 5.74
CA GLN A 660 -4.80 -30.92 4.30
C GLN A 660 -5.12 -29.46 3.94
N GLY A 661 -4.63 -29.00 2.79
CA GLY A 661 -4.86 -27.68 2.24
C GLY A 661 -3.59 -26.82 2.20
N ASP A 662 -3.75 -25.53 1.91
CA ASP A 662 -2.63 -24.58 1.88
C ASP A 662 -2.40 -24.04 3.30
N ILE A 663 -1.36 -24.54 3.98
CA ILE A 663 -1.05 -24.26 5.38
C ILE A 663 0.11 -23.29 5.46
N ALA A 664 -0.13 -22.08 6.01
CA ALA A 664 0.93 -21.08 6.16
C ALA A 664 1.83 -21.34 7.37
N SER A 665 1.23 -21.67 8.51
CA SER A 665 1.94 -21.85 9.78
C SER A 665 1.17 -22.82 10.69
N PHE A 666 1.87 -23.39 11.68
CA PHE A 666 1.30 -24.28 12.66
C PHE A 666 2.03 -24.16 14.00
N ALA A 667 1.41 -24.64 15.07
CA ALA A 667 2.00 -24.77 16.40
C ALA A 667 1.43 -25.98 17.14
N LEU A 668 2.30 -26.71 17.82
CA LEU A 668 1.95 -27.88 18.66
C LEU A 668 1.45 -27.40 20.03
N SER A 669 0.38 -28.01 20.54
CA SER A 669 -0.02 -27.78 21.94
C SER A 669 1.04 -28.29 22.90
N PRO A 670 1.13 -27.80 24.14
CA PRO A 670 2.13 -28.22 25.11
C PRO A 670 2.12 -29.72 25.41
N ASP A 671 0.99 -30.40 25.23
CA ASP A 671 0.84 -31.86 25.38
C ASP A 671 0.91 -32.63 24.06
N GLU A 672 1.07 -31.90 22.92
CA GLU A 672 1.11 -32.42 21.53
C GLU A 672 -0.17 -33.16 21.09
N ARG A 673 -1.28 -32.98 21.82
CA ARG A 673 -2.58 -33.54 21.43
C ARG A 673 -3.26 -32.77 20.32
N LEU A 674 -2.97 -31.50 20.23
CA LEU A 674 -3.62 -30.60 19.25
C LEU A 674 -2.54 -29.87 18.45
N ILE A 675 -2.87 -29.58 17.20
CA ILE A 675 -2.08 -28.71 16.31
C ILE A 675 -2.93 -27.52 15.93
N ALA A 676 -2.54 -26.32 16.35
CA ALA A 676 -3.09 -25.10 15.81
C ALA A 676 -2.47 -24.84 14.43
N PHE A 677 -3.25 -24.36 13.48
CA PHE A 677 -2.78 -24.09 12.13
C PHE A 677 -3.47 -22.86 11.54
N THR A 678 -2.84 -22.26 10.51
CA THR A 678 -3.49 -21.29 9.65
C THR A 678 -3.56 -21.85 8.24
N ARG A 679 -4.80 -21.89 7.69
CA ARG A 679 -5.11 -22.43 6.37
C ARG A 679 -5.75 -21.36 5.49
N LEU A 680 -5.43 -21.39 4.20
CA LEU A 680 -6.03 -20.48 3.22
C LEU A 680 -7.44 -20.94 2.87
N GLU A 681 -8.44 -20.17 3.34
CA GLU A 681 -9.85 -20.40 3.02
C GLU A 681 -10.47 -19.11 2.44
N HIS A 682 -11.15 -19.24 1.32
CA HIS A 682 -11.77 -18.09 0.63
C HIS A 682 -10.81 -16.90 0.42
N ASN A 683 -9.54 -17.19 0.11
CA ASN A 683 -8.45 -16.22 -0.06
C ASN A 683 -8.08 -15.45 1.22
N ARG A 684 -8.39 -16.00 2.40
CA ARG A 684 -7.98 -15.48 3.71
C ARG A 684 -7.35 -16.60 4.54
N TRP A 685 -6.31 -16.25 5.26
CA TRP A 685 -5.67 -17.17 6.22
C TRP A 685 -6.53 -17.25 7.46
N GLN A 686 -7.10 -18.43 7.72
CA GLN A 686 -7.98 -18.68 8.86
C GLN A 686 -7.30 -19.57 9.90
N LEU A 687 -7.54 -19.26 11.18
CA LEU A 687 -7.05 -20.05 12.30
C LEU A 687 -7.98 -21.23 12.54
N GLY A 688 -7.39 -22.41 12.75
CA GLY A 688 -8.05 -23.62 13.19
C GLY A 688 -7.15 -24.46 14.08
N TYR A 689 -7.66 -25.57 14.59
CA TYR A 689 -6.87 -26.62 15.20
C TYR A 689 -7.36 -27.99 14.74
N VAL A 690 -6.48 -28.98 14.82
CA VAL A 690 -6.76 -30.39 14.51
C VAL A 690 -6.28 -31.28 15.64
N ASP A 691 -7.07 -32.33 15.93
CA ASP A 691 -6.66 -33.44 16.74
C ASP A 691 -6.07 -34.53 15.81
N PRO A 692 -4.76 -34.78 15.84
CA PRO A 692 -4.11 -35.76 14.95
C PRO A 692 -4.61 -37.20 15.16
N ALA A 693 -5.09 -37.54 16.36
CA ALA A 693 -5.55 -38.90 16.68
C ALA A 693 -6.91 -39.21 16.11
N THR A 694 -7.79 -38.21 16.09
CA THR A 694 -9.17 -38.37 15.60
C THR A 694 -9.40 -37.78 14.20
N HIS A 695 -8.42 -37.06 13.66
CA HIS A 695 -8.53 -36.29 12.42
C HIS A 695 -9.64 -35.23 12.42
N ARG A 696 -10.09 -34.83 13.62
CA ARG A 696 -11.14 -33.83 13.76
C ARG A 696 -10.55 -32.42 13.67
N GLU A 697 -10.93 -31.69 12.64
CA GLU A 697 -10.58 -30.28 12.46
C GLU A 697 -11.66 -29.36 13.01
N THR A 698 -11.26 -28.24 13.58
CA THR A 698 -12.16 -27.15 14.02
C THR A 698 -11.59 -25.81 13.59
N MET A 699 -12.33 -25.07 12.76
CA MET A 699 -11.97 -23.69 12.39
C MET A 699 -12.44 -22.74 13.48
N LEU A 700 -11.55 -21.84 13.89
CA LEU A 700 -11.76 -20.87 14.98
C LEU A 700 -12.10 -19.48 14.47
N THR A 701 -11.62 -19.13 13.27
CA THR A 701 -11.92 -17.86 12.63
C THR A 701 -12.55 -18.08 11.25
N SER A 702 -13.42 -17.17 10.86
CA SER A 702 -14.09 -17.15 9.55
C SER A 702 -14.26 -15.72 9.04
N ALA A 703 -13.51 -14.76 9.60
CA ALA A 703 -13.58 -13.36 9.25
C ALA A 703 -12.93 -13.07 7.88
N ASP A 704 -13.31 -11.98 7.25
CA ASP A 704 -12.70 -11.50 6.00
C ASP A 704 -11.36 -10.75 6.24
N CYS A 705 -10.54 -11.28 7.13
CA CYS A 705 -9.20 -10.85 7.49
C CYS A 705 -8.32 -12.07 7.75
N ASN A 706 -7.03 -11.86 7.98
CA ASN A 706 -6.08 -12.94 8.09
C ASN A 706 -5.64 -13.20 9.53
N ALA A 707 -5.41 -14.46 9.83
CA ALA A 707 -4.73 -14.95 11.02
C ALA A 707 -3.38 -15.61 10.63
N TYR A 708 -2.33 -15.34 11.40
CA TYR A 708 -0.98 -15.83 11.13
C TYR A 708 -0.29 -16.27 12.43
N ALA A 709 0.77 -17.05 12.29
CA ALA A 709 1.69 -17.41 13.37
C ALA A 709 0.99 -17.82 14.68
N PRO A 710 0.16 -18.87 14.68
CA PRO A 710 -0.49 -19.34 15.90
C PRO A 710 0.56 -19.89 16.89
N THR A 711 0.30 -19.74 18.18
CA THR A 711 1.13 -20.26 19.25
C THR A 711 0.25 -20.60 20.45
N TRP A 712 0.51 -21.71 21.11
CA TRP A 712 -0.19 -22.07 22.33
C TRP A 712 0.40 -21.33 23.54
N THR A 713 -0.42 -20.53 24.20
CA THR A 713 -0.07 -19.83 25.45
C THR A 713 -0.57 -20.56 26.70
N GLY A 714 -1.17 -21.71 26.53
CA GLY A 714 -1.69 -22.62 27.55
C GLY A 714 -2.30 -23.84 26.88
N HIS A 715 -2.89 -24.76 27.66
CA HIS A 715 -3.49 -25.97 27.10
C HIS A 715 -4.73 -25.70 26.25
N HIS A 716 -5.43 -24.61 26.52
CA HIS A 716 -6.71 -24.26 25.88
C HIS A 716 -6.67 -22.86 25.20
N THR A 717 -5.56 -22.18 25.17
CA THR A 717 -5.45 -20.83 24.64
C THR A 717 -4.43 -20.73 23.52
N ILE A 718 -4.85 -20.24 22.37
CA ILE A 718 -4.02 -19.98 21.20
C ILE A 718 -3.88 -18.47 21.06
N ALA A 719 -2.64 -17.96 21.08
CA ALA A 719 -2.33 -16.61 20.61
C ALA A 719 -1.99 -16.64 19.12
N TYR A 720 -2.34 -15.60 18.40
CA TYR A 720 -2.10 -15.48 16.97
C TYR A 720 -1.97 -14.03 16.55
N ALA A 721 -1.37 -13.80 15.39
CA ALA A 721 -1.31 -12.48 14.77
C ALA A 721 -2.49 -12.30 13.81
N THR A 722 -3.13 -11.12 13.79
CA THR A 722 -4.26 -10.85 12.89
C THR A 722 -4.24 -9.42 12.36
N ASP A 723 -4.62 -9.25 11.08
CA ASP A 723 -4.74 -7.95 10.43
C ASP A 723 -6.19 -7.42 10.40
N CYS A 724 -7.10 -8.03 11.17
CA CYS A 724 -8.49 -7.58 11.31
C CYS A 724 -8.55 -6.12 11.74
N GLY A 725 -9.31 -5.28 11.00
CA GLY A 725 -9.43 -3.84 11.27
C GLY A 725 -8.15 -3.03 11.01
N ARG A 726 -7.15 -3.62 10.39
CA ARG A 726 -5.84 -3.01 10.10
C ARG A 726 -5.49 -3.15 8.62
N GLY A 727 -4.32 -2.63 8.21
CA GLY A 727 -3.80 -2.86 6.87
C GLY A 727 -3.34 -4.31 6.66
N LEU A 728 -3.41 -4.78 5.42
CA LEU A 728 -3.07 -6.13 5.04
C LEU A 728 -1.65 -6.52 5.52
N GLY A 729 -1.57 -7.57 6.33
CA GLY A 729 -0.33 -8.06 6.91
C GLY A 729 0.26 -7.19 8.03
N LEU A 730 -0.31 -6.04 8.34
CA LEU A 730 0.08 -5.20 9.50
C LEU A 730 -0.64 -5.69 10.74
N THR A 731 -0.19 -6.81 11.26
CA THR A 731 -0.87 -7.58 12.30
C THR A 731 -0.75 -6.97 13.70
N ALA A 732 -1.75 -7.25 14.53
CA ALA A 732 -1.69 -7.15 15.98
C ALA A 732 -1.91 -8.54 16.58
N LEU A 733 -1.63 -8.72 17.87
CA LEU A 733 -1.83 -9.98 18.55
C LEU A 733 -3.26 -10.12 19.06
N ALA A 734 -3.79 -11.33 18.97
CA ALA A 734 -5.07 -11.75 19.51
C ALA A 734 -4.95 -13.12 20.18
N SER A 735 -5.89 -13.47 21.03
CA SER A 735 -5.96 -14.81 21.65
C SER A 735 -7.35 -15.42 21.50
N PHE A 736 -7.39 -16.73 21.42
CA PHE A 736 -8.60 -17.52 21.33
C PHE A 736 -8.56 -18.65 22.38
N ASN A 737 -9.60 -18.73 23.22
CA ASN A 737 -9.77 -19.88 24.12
C ASN A 737 -10.65 -20.93 23.41
N ILE A 738 -10.13 -22.14 23.20
CA ILE A 738 -10.82 -23.20 22.45
C ILE A 738 -12.06 -23.72 23.18
N ASP A 739 -12.14 -23.62 24.53
CA ASP A 739 -13.31 -24.00 25.29
C ASP A 739 -14.50 -23.07 25.07
N SER A 740 -14.24 -21.86 24.60
CA SER A 740 -15.29 -20.88 24.25
C SER A 740 -15.76 -20.98 22.80
N ALA A 741 -15.21 -21.92 22.02
CA ALA A 741 -15.64 -22.14 20.65
C ALA A 741 -17.09 -22.70 20.66
N PRO A 742 -18.03 -22.11 19.88
CA PRO A 742 -19.34 -22.71 19.71
C PRO A 742 -19.15 -24.09 19.08
N ALA A 743 -19.76 -25.11 19.66
CA ALA A 743 -19.82 -26.45 19.06
C ALA A 743 -20.61 -26.31 17.74
N HIS A 744 -19.93 -26.39 16.60
CA HIS A 744 -20.50 -26.42 15.26
C HIS A 744 -20.74 -27.85 14.82
#